data_23cb04411189fe5eef798effee6834c1
#
_entry.id   23cb04411189fe5eef798effee6834c1
#
_cell.length_a   1.000
_cell.length_b   1.000
_cell.length_c   1.000
_cell.angle_alpha   90.00
_cell.angle_beta   90.00
_cell.angle_gamma   90.00
#
_symmetry.space_group_name_H-M   'P 1'
#
loop_
_entity.id
_entity.type
_entity.pdbx_description
1 polymer ?
#
loop_
_entity_poly.entity_id
_entity_poly.type
_entity_poly.pdbx_seq_one_letter_code
_entity_poly.pdbx_strand_id
1 'polypeptide(L)'
;MNAGEKLIPINIVDEMKSSYIDYSMSVIVSRALPDVRDGLKPVHRRVLYGMYDLGVFSNKKHLKSARIVGDVLGKYHPHGDSSVYDAMVRMAQPWSLRYPMVDGQGNFGSMDGDPPAAMRYTEARLKKISDEILSDLDKETVDFQNNFDDTTKEPTVLPTRIPTLLVNGSSGIAVGMATNMAPHNLSESIDAICAYIDNRDITIDELMKHIIAPDFPTGGIIYGYDGVRDAFHTGRGRVVLRGKVKFEEIGNRNAIVVTEVPYQVNKADMIERTAELVKEDKIPGIYEIRDESDREGLRVVYELKNDAIPNVVLNLLYKYTALQTSFSINNIALVGGRPQQLNLKDIIYNFVEHRHDVVTRRTEYELKKAKERAHILEGYMKVIATQDTLDKAIAIIRHSANPQAAKEGLIAEFELSEIQAQAILDLRLARLTGMELDKIRDEYEEIMKVIADLEDILSNEGRRFEIIKNELLEIKEKYGDERKSEIDYSGGEMSIEDIIPNEQVVLTISHAGYIKRTLLSEYKVQSRGGVGNKAATTRDEDFLEYIVSATNHQYMMFFTEKGKCYWLRVFEIPEGSKTAKGRAVQNLINIEPDDKIKAYIRTNDLKDVDYVNSMYVVMVTKNGVIKKTSLEAYSRPRVNGVNAIEIREDDQLLEARLTTGESEIMIATKNGKCIRFPEEKVRAVGRTSIGVRGITLEDNDEVIGMIIANDLEKESVLVVSEKGYGKRTAVEDYRVTNRGGKGVITLNITEKTGKLIAIQNVTDEDGLMIINKSGVAIRMAVEELRVMGRNTQGVKLINLKGSDEIAAVAKVEMDKDVEDAEEQTEEGENTENTENVSE
;
A
#
# COMPACT_ATOMS: atom_id res chain seq x y z
N MET A 1 -26.27 17.94 67.55
CA MET A 1 -26.06 16.55 67.02
C MET A 1 -27.36 15.84 67.37
N ASN A 2 -28.11 15.39 66.35
CA ASN A 2 -29.33 14.64 66.53
C ASN A 2 -29.02 13.26 67.09
N ALA A 3 -29.63 12.91 68.24
CA ALA A 3 -29.49 11.64 68.92
C ALA A 3 -30.03 10.51 67.95
N GLY A 4 -29.15 9.89 67.15
CA GLY A 4 -29.53 8.82 66.22
C GLY A 4 -28.67 8.75 64.93
N GLU A 5 -27.82 9.74 64.67
CA GLU A 5 -26.89 9.68 63.53
C GLU A 5 -25.74 8.74 63.84
N LYS A 6 -25.65 7.64 63.05
CA LYS A 6 -24.53 6.70 63.05
C LYS A 6 -23.48 7.16 62.05
N LEU A 7 -22.42 7.79 62.52
CA LEU A 7 -21.28 8.17 61.72
C LEU A 7 -20.46 6.91 61.38
N ILE A 8 -20.42 6.56 60.13
CA ILE A 8 -19.55 5.48 59.59
C ILE A 8 -18.34 6.18 58.96
N PRO A 9 -17.14 6.04 59.56
CA PRO A 9 -15.93 6.58 58.94
C PRO A 9 -15.61 5.79 57.68
N ILE A 10 -15.58 6.48 56.54
CA ILE A 10 -15.18 5.91 55.25
C ILE A 10 -13.81 6.50 54.86
N ASN A 11 -12.85 5.63 54.62
CA ASN A 11 -11.54 6.04 54.07
C ASN A 11 -11.71 6.42 52.62
N ILE A 12 -11.45 7.68 52.28
CA ILE A 12 -11.58 8.19 50.92
C ILE A 12 -10.72 7.42 49.92
N VAL A 13 -9.54 6.93 50.32
CA VAL A 13 -8.66 6.17 49.46
C VAL A 13 -9.26 4.79 49.08
N ASP A 14 -9.90 4.13 50.04
CA ASP A 14 -10.51 2.83 49.84
C ASP A 14 -11.81 2.96 49.03
N GLU A 15 -12.59 3.99 49.28
CA GLU A 15 -13.80 4.32 48.52
C GLU A 15 -13.45 4.66 47.05
N MET A 16 -12.42 5.49 46.83
CA MET A 16 -11.97 5.82 45.48
C MET A 16 -11.41 4.60 44.73
N LYS A 17 -10.66 3.72 45.38
CA LYS A 17 -10.18 2.47 44.76
C LYS A 17 -11.33 1.58 44.34
N SER A 18 -12.30 1.35 45.25
CA SER A 18 -13.48 0.52 44.95
C SER A 18 -14.29 1.12 43.81
N SER A 19 -14.64 2.40 43.89
CA SER A 19 -15.42 3.08 42.86
C SER A 19 -14.71 3.13 41.51
N TYR A 20 -13.37 3.29 41.49
CA TYR A 20 -12.58 3.27 40.27
C TYR A 20 -12.52 1.87 39.64
N ILE A 21 -12.40 0.81 40.46
CA ILE A 21 -12.44 -0.57 40.00
C ILE A 21 -13.81 -0.88 39.38
N ASP A 22 -14.89 -0.53 40.06
CA ASP A 22 -16.28 -0.74 39.62
C ASP A 22 -16.56 0.00 38.30
N TYR A 23 -16.13 1.27 38.22
CA TYR A 23 -16.21 2.04 36.98
C TYR A 23 -15.41 1.40 35.87
N SER A 24 -14.16 1.02 36.14
CA SER A 24 -13.29 0.39 35.17
C SER A 24 -13.85 -0.92 34.61
N MET A 25 -14.36 -1.77 35.49
CA MET A 25 -15.03 -3.02 35.13
C MET A 25 -16.27 -2.77 34.28
N SER A 26 -17.09 -1.80 34.66
CA SER A 26 -18.27 -1.42 33.87
C SER A 26 -17.90 -0.93 32.47
N VAL A 27 -16.87 -0.07 32.35
CA VAL A 27 -16.43 0.43 31.06
C VAL A 27 -15.84 -0.71 30.19
N ILE A 28 -15.09 -1.63 30.78
CA ILE A 28 -14.47 -2.75 30.06
C ILE A 28 -15.55 -3.72 29.56
N VAL A 29 -16.42 -4.20 30.48
CA VAL A 29 -17.36 -5.30 30.17
C VAL A 29 -18.64 -4.80 29.49
N SER A 30 -19.15 -3.62 29.92
CA SER A 30 -20.49 -3.17 29.53
C SER A 30 -20.53 -2.01 28.55
N ARG A 31 -19.35 -1.57 27.99
CA ARG A 31 -19.34 -0.41 27.10
C ARG A 31 -18.38 -0.53 25.94
N ALA A 32 -17.07 -0.72 26.19
CA ALA A 32 -16.03 -0.46 25.19
C ALA A 32 -15.63 -1.67 24.35
N LEU A 33 -15.65 -2.87 24.93
CA LEU A 33 -15.17 -4.08 24.29
C LEU A 33 -16.31 -4.91 23.68
N PRO A 34 -16.10 -5.53 22.50
CA PRO A 34 -17.05 -6.46 21.90
C PRO A 34 -16.99 -7.83 22.59
N ASP A 35 -18.10 -8.56 22.60
CA ASP A 35 -18.13 -9.99 22.93
C ASP A 35 -17.57 -10.79 21.73
N VAL A 36 -16.70 -11.76 21.99
CA VAL A 36 -16.05 -12.55 20.94
C VAL A 36 -17.03 -13.35 20.11
N ARG A 37 -18.17 -13.76 20.71
CA ARG A 37 -19.17 -14.64 20.10
C ARG A 37 -19.97 -13.94 19.00
N ASP A 38 -20.49 -12.72 19.27
CA ASP A 38 -21.31 -11.96 18.30
C ASP A 38 -20.62 -10.71 17.75
N GLY A 39 -19.42 -10.39 18.23
CA GLY A 39 -18.63 -9.25 17.75
C GLY A 39 -19.22 -7.87 18.07
N LEU A 40 -20.24 -7.80 18.92
CA LEU A 40 -20.97 -6.59 19.17
C LEU A 40 -20.66 -6.01 20.55
N LYS A 41 -20.60 -4.68 20.60
CA LYS A 41 -20.67 -3.95 21.88
C LYS A 41 -22.12 -3.92 22.36
N PRO A 42 -22.35 -3.71 23.67
CA PRO A 42 -23.70 -3.67 24.22
C PRO A 42 -24.65 -2.68 23.51
N VAL A 43 -24.17 -1.49 23.14
CA VAL A 43 -25.00 -0.52 22.40
C VAL A 43 -25.44 -1.04 21.03
N HIS A 44 -24.55 -1.67 20.28
CA HIS A 44 -24.88 -2.23 18.95
C HIS A 44 -25.89 -3.38 19.08
N ARG A 45 -25.67 -4.28 20.03
CA ARG A 45 -26.58 -5.41 20.31
C ARG A 45 -27.96 -4.91 20.70
N ARG A 46 -28.05 -3.90 21.56
CA ARG A 46 -29.31 -3.29 22.01
C ARG A 46 -30.04 -2.57 20.89
N VAL A 47 -29.33 -1.90 19.97
CA VAL A 47 -29.96 -1.27 18.79
C VAL A 47 -30.54 -2.34 17.86
N LEU A 48 -29.79 -3.39 17.54
CA LEU A 48 -30.29 -4.46 16.68
C LEU A 48 -31.44 -5.21 17.31
N TYR A 49 -31.36 -5.52 18.62
CA TYR A 49 -32.43 -6.17 19.35
C TYR A 49 -33.68 -5.26 19.47
N GLY A 50 -33.51 -3.97 19.74
CA GLY A 50 -34.64 -3.03 19.76
C GLY A 50 -35.31 -2.88 18.41
N MET A 51 -34.58 -2.93 17.30
CA MET A 51 -35.16 -2.95 15.96
C MET A 51 -35.93 -4.26 15.68
N TYR A 52 -35.42 -5.39 16.18
CA TYR A 52 -36.09 -6.69 16.13
C TYR A 52 -37.39 -6.67 16.94
N ASP A 53 -37.37 -6.20 18.19
CA ASP A 53 -38.53 -6.08 19.08
C ASP A 53 -39.63 -5.15 18.51
N LEU A 54 -39.22 -4.08 17.83
CA LEU A 54 -40.12 -3.18 17.07
C LEU A 54 -40.64 -3.78 15.76
N GLY A 55 -40.17 -4.94 15.33
CA GLY A 55 -40.53 -5.57 14.07
C GLY A 55 -40.05 -4.82 12.82
N VAL A 56 -38.95 -4.06 12.90
CA VAL A 56 -38.39 -3.25 11.82
C VAL A 56 -37.41 -4.07 10.98
N PHE A 57 -37.89 -5.15 10.41
CA PHE A 57 -37.10 -6.09 9.60
C PHE A 57 -36.75 -5.54 8.21
N SER A 58 -35.84 -6.22 7.51
CA SER A 58 -35.34 -5.83 6.17
C SER A 58 -36.45 -5.73 5.10
N ASN A 59 -37.50 -6.53 5.25
CA ASN A 59 -38.66 -6.57 4.33
C ASN A 59 -39.80 -5.62 4.72
N LYS A 60 -39.64 -4.84 5.79
CA LYS A 60 -40.64 -3.86 6.27
C LYS A 60 -40.26 -2.44 5.83
N LYS A 61 -41.20 -1.50 6.03
CA LYS A 61 -40.93 -0.07 5.78
C LYS A 61 -39.93 0.47 6.79
N HIS A 62 -39.13 1.45 6.36
CA HIS A 62 -38.29 2.22 7.25
C HIS A 62 -39.13 2.92 8.35
N LEU A 63 -38.55 3.02 9.53
CA LEU A 63 -39.12 3.71 10.66
C LEU A 63 -38.25 4.93 11.01
N LYS A 64 -38.86 6.00 11.52
CA LYS A 64 -38.10 7.18 11.98
C LYS A 64 -37.04 6.78 12.99
N SER A 65 -35.81 7.24 12.76
CA SER A 65 -34.67 6.92 13.65
C SER A 65 -34.95 7.34 15.09
N ALA A 66 -35.61 8.49 15.29
CA ALA A 66 -35.99 8.97 16.62
C ALA A 66 -36.90 7.99 17.39
N ARG A 67 -37.75 7.20 16.70
CA ARG A 67 -38.60 6.21 17.35
C ARG A 67 -37.78 4.99 17.78
N ILE A 68 -36.86 4.54 16.92
CA ILE A 68 -35.95 3.41 17.25
C ILE A 68 -35.07 3.78 18.44
N VAL A 69 -34.42 4.96 18.36
CA VAL A 69 -33.55 5.46 19.43
C VAL A 69 -34.33 5.61 20.74
N GLY A 70 -35.55 6.18 20.67
CA GLY A 70 -36.40 6.36 21.88
C GLY A 70 -36.81 5.03 22.54
N ASP A 71 -37.12 4.00 21.74
CA ASP A 71 -37.47 2.66 22.26
C ASP A 71 -36.25 1.97 22.91
N VAL A 72 -35.11 2.05 22.28
CA VAL A 72 -33.82 1.50 22.77
C VAL A 72 -33.43 2.19 24.11
N LEU A 73 -33.56 3.52 24.19
CA LEU A 73 -33.26 4.28 25.41
C LEU A 73 -34.22 3.91 26.54
N GLY A 74 -35.50 3.85 26.24
CA GLY A 74 -36.52 3.55 27.21
C GLY A 74 -36.47 2.14 27.78
N LYS A 75 -36.08 1.17 27.01
CA LYS A 75 -36.12 -0.24 27.39
C LYS A 75 -34.77 -0.84 27.76
N TYR A 76 -33.65 -0.46 27.04
CA TYR A 76 -32.43 -1.24 27.08
C TYR A 76 -31.16 -0.43 27.42
N HIS A 77 -31.06 0.85 27.03
CA HIS A 77 -29.79 1.58 27.08
C HIS A 77 -29.95 2.97 27.76
N PRO A 78 -29.83 3.08 29.11
CA PRO A 78 -30.07 4.31 29.86
C PRO A 78 -28.92 5.32 29.76
N HIS A 79 -28.59 5.79 28.52
CA HIS A 79 -27.53 6.75 28.22
C HIS A 79 -28.06 7.85 27.30
N GLY A 80 -27.20 8.79 26.88
CA GLY A 80 -27.61 9.87 25.99
C GLY A 80 -28.10 9.37 24.63
N ASP A 81 -29.11 10.03 24.07
CA ASP A 81 -29.72 9.71 22.76
C ASP A 81 -28.74 9.81 21.60
N SER A 82 -27.82 10.77 21.63
CA SER A 82 -26.78 10.92 20.63
C SER A 82 -25.88 9.67 20.52
N SER A 83 -25.54 9.05 21.66
CA SER A 83 -24.69 7.86 21.66
C SER A 83 -25.33 6.65 20.97
N VAL A 84 -26.64 6.47 21.14
CA VAL A 84 -27.42 5.40 20.49
C VAL A 84 -27.61 5.72 19.01
N TYR A 85 -27.93 6.98 18.68
CA TYR A 85 -28.10 7.40 17.30
C TYR A 85 -26.80 7.28 16.50
N ASP A 86 -25.68 7.76 17.05
CA ASP A 86 -24.37 7.67 16.38
C ASP A 86 -23.93 6.22 16.16
N ALA A 87 -24.21 5.32 17.12
CA ALA A 87 -23.95 3.90 16.95
C ALA A 87 -24.79 3.31 15.80
N MET A 88 -26.09 3.65 15.74
CA MET A 88 -26.97 3.22 14.65
C MET A 88 -26.51 3.78 13.30
N VAL A 89 -26.12 5.05 13.25
CA VAL A 89 -25.59 5.70 12.04
C VAL A 89 -24.36 4.98 11.52
N ARG A 90 -23.38 4.67 12.38
CA ARG A 90 -22.19 3.93 11.97
C ARG A 90 -22.51 2.55 11.41
N MET A 91 -23.52 1.86 11.97
CA MET A 91 -23.96 0.57 11.42
C MET A 91 -24.61 0.65 10.04
N ALA A 92 -25.02 1.85 9.60
CA ALA A 92 -25.59 2.09 8.28
C ALA A 92 -24.55 2.58 7.24
N GLN A 93 -23.39 3.07 7.68
CA GLN A 93 -22.38 3.68 6.80
C GLN A 93 -21.52 2.63 6.09
N PRO A 94 -21.51 2.58 4.74
CA PRO A 94 -20.75 1.59 3.96
C PRO A 94 -19.22 1.84 3.97
N TRP A 95 -18.76 3.01 4.41
CA TRP A 95 -17.34 3.31 4.60
C TRP A 95 -16.86 3.06 6.03
N SER A 96 -17.78 2.86 6.99
CA SER A 96 -17.46 2.55 8.39
C SER A 96 -17.44 1.05 8.67
N LEU A 97 -18.40 0.30 8.10
CA LEU A 97 -18.49 -1.15 8.24
C LEU A 97 -18.35 -1.84 6.89
N ARG A 98 -17.60 -2.93 6.87
CA ARG A 98 -17.43 -3.76 5.66
C ARG A 98 -18.75 -4.40 5.23
N TYR A 99 -19.56 -4.81 6.20
CA TYR A 99 -20.93 -5.33 6.03
C TYR A 99 -21.88 -4.53 6.93
N PRO A 100 -22.48 -3.45 6.43
CA PRO A 100 -23.44 -2.64 7.18
C PRO A 100 -24.63 -3.45 7.65
N MET A 101 -25.06 -3.22 8.89
CA MET A 101 -26.16 -3.96 9.55
C MET A 101 -27.49 -3.21 9.54
N VAL A 102 -27.46 -1.91 9.31
CA VAL A 102 -28.64 -1.04 9.24
C VAL A 102 -28.80 -0.49 7.83
N ASP A 103 -30.02 -0.48 7.33
CA ASP A 103 -30.42 0.16 6.09
C ASP A 103 -31.04 1.52 6.39
N GLY A 104 -30.29 2.59 6.10
CA GLY A 104 -30.65 3.97 6.39
C GLY A 104 -31.23 4.69 5.18
N GLN A 105 -32.26 5.50 5.41
CA GLN A 105 -32.83 6.40 4.44
C GLN A 105 -32.73 7.85 4.90
N GLY A 106 -32.13 8.70 4.06
CA GLY A 106 -31.81 10.09 4.38
C GLY A 106 -30.31 10.33 4.47
N ASN A 107 -29.88 11.40 5.12
CA ASN A 107 -28.48 11.74 5.30
C ASN A 107 -27.90 11.10 6.56
N PHE A 108 -27.03 10.10 6.35
CA PHE A 108 -26.28 9.39 7.40
C PHE A 108 -24.80 9.83 7.48
N GLY A 109 -24.49 11.05 7.03
CA GLY A 109 -23.12 11.57 6.97
C GLY A 109 -22.43 11.28 5.65
N SER A 110 -21.17 11.71 5.55
CA SER A 110 -20.30 11.48 4.38
C SER A 110 -18.89 11.07 4.78
N MET A 111 -18.09 10.68 3.80
CA MET A 111 -16.64 10.44 3.97
C MET A 111 -15.85 11.73 4.20
N ASP A 112 -16.45 12.88 3.97
CA ASP A 112 -15.90 14.22 4.25
C ASP A 112 -16.06 14.66 5.71
N GLY A 113 -16.61 13.76 6.54
CA GLY A 113 -16.83 14.05 7.96
C GLY A 113 -18.11 14.84 8.26
N ASP A 114 -18.99 15.03 7.25
CA ASP A 114 -20.29 15.66 7.50
C ASP A 114 -21.08 14.85 8.51
N PRO A 115 -21.68 15.51 9.50
CA PRO A 115 -22.51 14.83 10.48
C PRO A 115 -23.82 14.32 9.84
N PRO A 116 -24.41 13.24 10.38
CA PRO A 116 -25.71 12.80 9.94
C PRO A 116 -26.79 13.88 10.25
N ALA A 117 -27.85 13.87 9.48
CA ALA A 117 -29.01 14.70 9.80
C ALA A 117 -29.61 14.27 11.15
N ALA A 118 -30.27 15.21 11.84
CA ALA A 118 -30.91 14.89 13.12
C ALA A 118 -31.89 13.71 12.98
N MET A 119 -31.97 12.84 13.99
CA MET A 119 -32.71 11.57 13.98
C MET A 119 -34.21 11.71 13.63
N ARG A 120 -34.80 12.91 13.76
CA ARG A 120 -36.19 13.19 13.33
C ARG A 120 -36.38 13.22 11.82
N TYR A 121 -35.27 13.40 11.05
CA TYR A 121 -35.31 13.48 9.57
C TYR A 121 -34.93 12.14 8.93
N THR A 122 -34.10 11.34 9.58
CA THR A 122 -33.63 10.05 9.06
C THR A 122 -34.59 8.91 9.39
N GLU A 123 -34.56 7.87 8.57
CA GLU A 123 -35.33 6.64 8.79
C GLU A 123 -34.37 5.44 8.66
N ALA A 124 -34.67 4.37 9.37
CA ALA A 124 -33.85 3.17 9.37
C ALA A 124 -34.69 1.90 9.48
N ARG A 125 -34.12 0.80 9.01
CA ARG A 125 -34.57 -0.58 9.23
C ARG A 125 -33.37 -1.52 9.29
N LEU A 126 -33.59 -2.75 9.70
CA LEU A 126 -32.55 -3.80 9.62
C LEU A 126 -32.16 -4.04 8.15
N LYS A 127 -30.90 -4.22 7.91
CA LYS A 127 -30.42 -4.69 6.60
C LYS A 127 -30.59 -6.19 6.50
N LYS A 128 -30.74 -6.73 5.29
CA LYS A 128 -31.00 -8.16 5.07
C LYS A 128 -30.00 -9.10 5.74
N ILE A 129 -28.74 -8.69 5.83
CA ILE A 129 -27.69 -9.45 6.54
C ILE A 129 -27.94 -9.53 8.05
N SER A 130 -28.62 -8.55 8.63
CA SER A 130 -28.94 -8.55 10.06
C SER A 130 -30.04 -9.53 10.44
N ASP A 131 -30.86 -9.95 9.48
CA ASP A 131 -31.83 -11.03 9.70
C ASP A 131 -31.10 -12.35 10.04
N GLU A 132 -29.90 -12.59 9.50
CA GLU A 132 -29.06 -13.76 9.84
C GLU A 132 -28.34 -13.61 11.19
N ILE A 133 -28.11 -12.38 11.66
CA ILE A 133 -27.52 -12.10 12.99
C ILE A 133 -28.55 -12.36 14.09
N LEU A 134 -29.85 -12.10 13.82
CA LEU A 134 -30.95 -12.19 14.76
C LEU A 134 -31.76 -13.49 14.57
N SER A 135 -31.36 -14.35 13.64
CA SER A 135 -32.04 -15.61 13.32
C SER A 135 -32.09 -16.52 14.55
N ASP A 136 -33.23 -17.21 14.73
CA ASP A 136 -33.47 -18.18 15.81
C ASP A 136 -33.43 -17.59 17.25
N LEU A 137 -33.49 -16.26 17.41
CA LEU A 137 -33.49 -15.60 18.72
C LEU A 137 -34.72 -15.98 19.57
N ASP A 138 -35.84 -16.32 18.95
CA ASP A 138 -37.09 -16.76 19.55
C ASP A 138 -37.08 -18.25 19.97
N LYS A 139 -36.00 -18.99 19.71
CA LYS A 139 -35.86 -20.40 19.99
C LYS A 139 -34.99 -20.75 21.19
N GLU A 140 -34.91 -19.88 22.18
CA GLU A 140 -34.12 -20.07 23.40
C GLU A 140 -32.64 -20.36 23.17
N THR A 141 -32.08 -19.89 22.02
CA THR A 141 -30.71 -20.17 21.58
C THR A 141 -29.63 -19.45 22.37
N VAL A 142 -29.99 -18.37 23.06
CA VAL A 142 -29.07 -17.54 23.85
C VAL A 142 -29.74 -17.20 25.20
N ASP A 143 -28.92 -16.80 26.18
CA ASP A 143 -29.38 -16.40 27.47
C ASP A 143 -29.91 -14.95 27.46
N PHE A 144 -30.97 -14.71 28.25
CA PHE A 144 -31.54 -13.39 28.47
C PHE A 144 -31.28 -12.94 29.88
N GLN A 145 -30.97 -11.66 30.02
CA GLN A 145 -30.83 -10.98 31.32
C GLN A 145 -31.89 -9.90 31.47
N ASN A 146 -32.14 -9.46 32.71
CA ASN A 146 -33.01 -8.32 32.93
C ASN A 146 -32.32 -7.05 32.40
N ASN A 147 -33.11 -6.11 31.90
CA ASN A 147 -32.65 -4.77 31.56
C ASN A 147 -32.28 -3.97 32.83
N PHE A 148 -31.92 -2.70 32.64
CA PHE A 148 -31.44 -1.83 33.72
C PHE A 148 -32.48 -1.53 34.85
N ASP A 149 -33.78 -1.68 34.60
CA ASP A 149 -34.88 -1.42 35.54
C ASP A 149 -35.73 -2.66 35.86
N ASP A 150 -35.27 -3.87 35.46
CA ASP A 150 -35.93 -5.16 35.67
C ASP A 150 -37.34 -5.27 35.05
N THR A 151 -37.71 -4.37 34.15
CA THR A 151 -39.06 -4.38 33.52
C THR A 151 -39.15 -5.30 32.30
N THR A 152 -38.04 -5.48 31.59
CA THR A 152 -37.96 -6.31 30.37
C THR A 152 -36.67 -7.11 30.35
N LYS A 153 -36.54 -8.01 29.38
CA LYS A 153 -35.34 -8.82 29.19
C LYS A 153 -34.64 -8.45 27.89
N GLU A 154 -33.31 -8.50 27.92
CA GLU A 154 -32.46 -8.32 26.77
C GLU A 154 -31.52 -9.55 26.56
N PRO A 155 -31.14 -9.92 25.34
CA PRO A 155 -30.20 -11.01 25.13
C PRO A 155 -28.79 -10.62 25.55
N THR A 156 -28.08 -11.53 26.20
CA THR A 156 -26.67 -11.32 26.60
C THR A 156 -25.73 -11.34 25.39
N VAL A 157 -26.09 -12.08 24.35
CA VAL A 157 -25.39 -12.26 23.08
C VAL A 157 -26.40 -12.58 21.98
N LEU A 158 -26.09 -12.28 20.73
CA LEU A 158 -26.97 -12.64 19.60
C LEU A 158 -26.56 -13.98 19.00
N PRO A 159 -27.52 -14.80 18.49
CA PRO A 159 -27.26 -16.10 17.90
C PRO A 159 -26.73 -16.00 16.46
N THR A 160 -25.82 -15.10 16.20
CA THR A 160 -25.37 -14.74 14.87
C THR A 160 -24.86 -15.92 14.06
N ARG A 161 -25.31 -16.03 12.81
CA ARG A 161 -24.75 -16.96 11.81
C ARG A 161 -23.53 -16.38 11.09
N ILE A 162 -23.27 -15.08 11.26
CA ILE A 162 -22.19 -14.33 10.61
C ILE A 162 -21.06 -14.12 11.60
N PRO A 163 -19.80 -14.34 11.23
CA PRO A 163 -18.65 -14.07 12.08
C PRO A 163 -18.38 -12.55 12.19
N THR A 164 -19.32 -11.83 12.83
CA THR A 164 -19.42 -10.36 12.82
C THR A 164 -18.14 -9.69 13.34
N LEU A 165 -17.50 -10.26 14.38
CA LEU A 165 -16.24 -9.75 14.90
C LEU A 165 -15.13 -9.76 13.86
N LEU A 166 -15.07 -10.82 13.05
CA LEU A 166 -14.05 -10.98 12.02
C LEU A 166 -14.33 -10.11 10.80
N VAL A 167 -15.59 -10.09 10.32
CA VAL A 167 -15.93 -9.41 9.06
C VAL A 167 -16.08 -7.90 9.19
N ASN A 168 -16.51 -7.38 10.35
CA ASN A 168 -16.67 -5.95 10.57
C ASN A 168 -15.61 -5.36 11.51
N GLY A 169 -14.90 -6.20 12.28
CA GLY A 169 -13.99 -5.74 13.29
C GLY A 169 -14.70 -4.98 14.43
N SER A 170 -13.91 -4.34 15.26
CA SER A 170 -14.41 -3.45 16.32
C SER A 170 -13.29 -2.53 16.79
N SER A 171 -13.62 -1.30 17.14
CA SER A 171 -12.68 -0.36 17.77
C SER A 171 -13.27 0.23 19.04
N GLY A 172 -12.49 0.33 20.11
CA GLY A 172 -12.97 0.89 21.37
C GLY A 172 -11.86 1.15 22.37
N ILE A 173 -12.05 2.18 23.18
CA ILE A 173 -11.12 2.58 24.25
C ILE A 173 -11.76 2.28 25.58
N ALA A 174 -11.15 1.39 26.37
CA ALA A 174 -11.53 1.06 27.72
C ALA A 174 -10.52 1.62 28.73
N VAL A 175 -10.73 1.37 30.00
CA VAL A 175 -9.77 1.76 31.04
C VAL A 175 -8.57 0.80 31.01
N GLY A 176 -7.38 1.32 30.75
CA GLY A 176 -6.14 0.55 30.74
C GLY A 176 -5.92 -0.33 29.49
N MET A 177 -6.87 -0.37 28.55
CA MET A 177 -6.74 -1.13 27.30
C MET A 177 -7.58 -0.54 26.17
N ALA A 178 -7.22 -0.87 24.93
CA ALA A 178 -7.99 -0.49 23.75
C ALA A 178 -8.07 -1.67 22.80
N THR A 179 -9.18 -1.82 22.09
CA THR A 179 -9.32 -2.77 20.98
C THR A 179 -9.38 -2.02 19.67
N ASN A 180 -8.76 -2.58 18.65
CA ASN A 180 -8.81 -2.09 17.28
C ASN A 180 -8.66 -3.27 16.32
N MET A 181 -9.76 -3.89 15.97
CA MET A 181 -9.83 -5.10 15.17
C MET A 181 -10.16 -4.72 13.73
N ALA A 182 -9.37 -5.23 12.80
CA ALA A 182 -9.58 -4.98 11.38
C ALA A 182 -10.75 -5.80 10.82
N PRO A 183 -11.51 -5.27 9.85
CA PRO A 183 -12.52 -6.03 9.12
C PRO A 183 -11.88 -6.97 8.09
N HIS A 184 -12.61 -8.06 7.71
CA HIS A 184 -12.16 -9.04 6.73
C HIS A 184 -13.28 -9.37 5.73
N ASN A 185 -12.90 -9.95 4.60
CA ASN A 185 -13.84 -10.42 3.61
C ASN A 185 -14.67 -11.60 4.13
N LEU A 186 -15.96 -11.59 3.86
CA LEU A 186 -16.90 -12.63 4.36
C LEU A 186 -16.61 -14.00 3.76
N SER A 187 -16.37 -14.06 2.45
CA SER A 187 -16.09 -15.32 1.76
C SER A 187 -14.81 -15.96 2.28
N GLU A 188 -13.73 -15.19 2.42
CA GLU A 188 -12.46 -15.64 2.98
C GLU A 188 -12.62 -16.11 4.44
N SER A 189 -13.39 -15.37 5.24
CA SER A 189 -13.66 -15.71 6.64
C SER A 189 -14.42 -17.01 6.77
N ILE A 190 -15.44 -17.25 5.93
CA ILE A 190 -16.21 -18.48 5.93
C ILE A 190 -15.35 -19.66 5.48
N ASP A 191 -14.52 -19.49 4.45
CA ASP A 191 -13.61 -20.54 3.99
C ASP A 191 -12.63 -20.98 5.08
N ALA A 192 -12.07 -20.02 5.83
CA ALA A 192 -11.20 -20.33 6.95
C ALA A 192 -11.94 -21.02 8.10
N ILE A 193 -13.17 -20.60 8.41
CA ILE A 193 -14.00 -21.26 9.43
C ILE A 193 -14.34 -22.68 9.00
N CYS A 194 -14.70 -22.91 7.74
CA CYS A 194 -14.96 -24.26 7.21
C CYS A 194 -13.70 -25.13 7.27
N ALA A 195 -12.53 -24.60 6.91
CA ALA A 195 -11.26 -25.31 7.03
C ALA A 195 -10.93 -25.66 8.50
N TYR A 196 -11.24 -24.76 9.44
CA TYR A 196 -11.11 -25.04 10.88
C TYR A 196 -12.08 -26.13 11.36
N ILE A 197 -13.33 -26.15 10.88
CA ILE A 197 -14.29 -27.21 11.22
C ILE A 197 -13.81 -28.57 10.70
N ASP A 198 -13.27 -28.63 9.48
CA ASP A 198 -12.74 -29.84 8.88
C ASP A 198 -11.47 -30.36 9.58
N ASN A 199 -10.64 -29.45 10.09
CA ASN A 199 -9.41 -29.79 10.82
C ASN A 199 -9.21 -28.82 12.01
N ARG A 200 -9.57 -29.27 13.23
CA ARG A 200 -9.42 -28.51 14.47
C ARG A 200 -7.98 -28.16 14.83
N ASP A 201 -7.02 -28.95 14.34
CA ASP A 201 -5.60 -28.77 14.62
C ASP A 201 -4.91 -27.86 13.59
N ILE A 202 -5.66 -27.34 12.61
CA ILE A 202 -5.16 -26.42 11.58
C ILE A 202 -4.31 -25.29 12.18
N THR A 203 -3.19 -25.01 11.57
CA THR A 203 -2.27 -23.94 12.00
C THR A 203 -2.74 -22.56 11.54
N ILE A 204 -2.23 -21.48 12.16
CA ILE A 204 -2.55 -20.13 11.74
C ILE A 204 -2.05 -19.88 10.31
N ASP A 205 -0.88 -20.39 9.93
CA ASP A 205 -0.34 -20.26 8.57
C ASP A 205 -1.22 -20.94 7.51
N GLU A 206 -1.86 -22.04 7.87
CA GLU A 206 -2.84 -22.70 6.99
C GLU A 206 -4.14 -21.90 6.90
N LEU A 207 -4.63 -21.33 8.00
CA LEU A 207 -5.78 -20.42 7.99
C LEU A 207 -5.53 -19.18 7.13
N MET A 208 -4.31 -18.65 7.14
CA MET A 208 -3.90 -17.51 6.32
C MET A 208 -3.95 -17.79 4.80
N LYS A 209 -4.03 -19.03 4.37
CA LYS A 209 -4.28 -19.37 2.97
C LYS A 209 -5.72 -19.06 2.54
N HIS A 210 -6.65 -19.03 3.50
CA HIS A 210 -8.06 -18.73 3.29
C HIS A 210 -8.39 -17.26 3.59
N ILE A 211 -7.93 -16.73 4.73
CA ILE A 211 -8.01 -15.30 5.07
C ILE A 211 -6.64 -14.68 4.80
N ILE A 212 -6.50 -14.01 3.66
CA ILE A 212 -5.21 -13.52 3.20
C ILE A 212 -4.78 -12.29 4.03
N ALA A 213 -5.67 -11.33 4.24
CA ALA A 213 -5.39 -10.07 4.94
C ALA A 213 -6.71 -9.39 5.36
N PRO A 214 -6.68 -8.34 6.18
CA PRO A 214 -7.81 -7.45 6.37
C PRO A 214 -8.40 -6.95 5.05
N ASP A 215 -9.70 -6.68 5.03
CA ASP A 215 -10.43 -6.16 3.86
C ASP A 215 -11.26 -4.95 4.27
N PHE A 216 -10.75 -3.76 3.98
CA PHE A 216 -11.32 -2.51 4.47
C PHE A 216 -12.49 -2.04 3.60
N PRO A 217 -13.53 -1.43 4.19
CA PRO A 217 -14.72 -0.99 3.45
C PRO A 217 -14.43 0.07 2.40
N THR A 218 -13.39 0.89 2.58
CA THR A 218 -12.96 1.93 1.64
C THR A 218 -11.97 1.44 0.59
N GLY A 219 -11.63 0.14 0.58
CA GLY A 219 -10.63 -0.41 -0.34
C GLY A 219 -9.20 -0.02 0.06
N GLY A 220 -8.45 0.53 -0.88
CA GLY A 220 -7.05 0.91 -0.70
C GLY A 220 -6.09 -0.27 -0.85
N ILE A 221 -4.83 -0.01 -0.60
CA ILE A 221 -3.73 -0.96 -0.76
C ILE A 221 -3.09 -1.24 0.61
N ILE A 222 -3.03 -2.50 1.00
CA ILE A 222 -2.24 -2.95 2.14
C ILE A 222 -0.79 -3.06 1.68
N TYR A 223 0.08 -2.22 2.25
CA TYR A 223 1.48 -2.12 1.86
C TYR A 223 2.37 -2.87 2.86
N GLY A 224 2.94 -3.98 2.39
CA GLY A 224 3.69 -4.91 3.24
C GLY A 224 2.81 -5.93 3.97
N TYR A 225 3.34 -7.11 4.23
CA TYR A 225 2.59 -8.24 4.78
C TYR A 225 2.97 -8.61 6.21
N ASP A 226 4.12 -8.17 6.71
CA ASP A 226 4.62 -8.55 8.04
C ASP A 226 3.66 -8.17 9.17
N GLY A 227 3.10 -6.94 9.10
CA GLY A 227 2.13 -6.49 10.10
C GLY A 227 0.82 -7.29 10.10
N VAL A 228 0.41 -7.85 8.97
CA VAL A 228 -0.76 -8.74 8.84
C VAL A 228 -0.44 -10.08 9.51
N ARG A 229 0.73 -10.66 9.19
CA ARG A 229 1.18 -11.93 9.77
C ARG A 229 1.32 -11.83 11.29
N ASP A 230 1.94 -10.77 11.79
CA ASP A 230 2.05 -10.52 13.23
C ASP A 230 0.68 -10.42 13.90
N ALA A 231 -0.27 -9.71 13.28
CA ALA A 231 -1.63 -9.57 13.79
C ALA A 231 -2.38 -10.92 13.87
N PHE A 232 -2.24 -11.77 12.86
CA PHE A 232 -2.89 -13.07 12.85
C PHE A 232 -2.28 -14.04 13.86
N HIS A 233 -0.96 -14.02 14.08
CA HIS A 233 -0.29 -14.89 15.04
C HIS A 233 -0.41 -14.43 16.49
N THR A 234 -0.31 -13.12 16.74
CA THR A 234 -0.20 -12.57 18.11
C THR A 234 -1.40 -11.75 18.56
N GLY A 235 -2.33 -11.45 17.65
CA GLY A 235 -3.40 -10.50 17.88
C GLY A 235 -2.95 -9.03 17.88
N ARG A 236 -1.69 -8.73 17.54
CA ARG A 236 -1.14 -7.37 17.40
C ARG A 236 -0.31 -7.25 16.14
N GLY A 237 -0.52 -6.16 15.41
CA GLY A 237 0.26 -5.88 14.22
C GLY A 237 0.03 -4.46 13.73
N ARG A 238 0.96 -3.95 12.92
CA ARG A 238 0.85 -2.64 12.29
C ARG A 238 0.74 -2.83 10.78
N VAL A 239 -0.43 -2.57 10.25
CA VAL A 239 -0.72 -2.65 8.80
C VAL A 239 -0.62 -1.26 8.21
N VAL A 240 0.18 -1.10 7.16
CA VAL A 240 0.28 0.17 6.43
C VAL A 240 -0.76 0.16 5.32
N LEU A 241 -1.57 1.21 5.26
CA LEU A 241 -2.63 1.40 4.27
C LEU A 241 -2.28 2.58 3.37
N ARG A 242 -2.40 2.38 2.06
CA ARG A 242 -2.27 3.42 1.04
C ARG A 242 -3.59 3.63 0.32
N GLY A 243 -3.88 4.87 -0.03
CA GLY A 243 -4.95 5.17 -0.99
C GLY A 243 -4.57 4.66 -2.38
N LYS A 244 -5.57 4.27 -3.15
CA LYS A 244 -5.39 3.84 -4.54
C LYS A 244 -5.35 5.05 -5.45
N VAL A 245 -4.36 5.10 -6.32
CA VAL A 245 -4.15 6.20 -7.23
C VAL A 245 -4.02 5.73 -8.67
N LYS A 246 -4.37 6.62 -9.60
CA LYS A 246 -4.13 6.46 -11.04
C LYS A 246 -3.42 7.69 -11.56
N PHE A 247 -2.59 7.51 -12.57
CA PHE A 247 -2.01 8.61 -13.31
C PHE A 247 -2.87 8.88 -14.54
N GLU A 248 -3.23 10.14 -14.75
CA GLU A 248 -4.01 10.59 -15.89
C GLU A 248 -3.36 11.84 -16.49
N GLU A 249 -3.59 12.08 -17.77
CA GLU A 249 -3.26 13.35 -18.43
C GLU A 249 -4.51 14.21 -18.54
N ILE A 250 -4.45 15.41 -17.97
CA ILE A 250 -5.54 16.40 -18.05
C ILE A 250 -5.04 17.59 -18.85
N GLY A 251 -5.50 17.70 -20.09
CA GLY A 251 -4.96 18.69 -21.04
C GLY A 251 -3.50 18.37 -21.37
N ASN A 252 -2.57 19.25 -21.00
CA ASN A 252 -1.13 19.09 -21.22
C ASN A 252 -0.36 18.80 -19.93
N ARG A 253 -1.04 18.35 -18.87
CA ARG A 253 -0.44 18.14 -17.57
C ARG A 253 -0.73 16.73 -17.04
N ASN A 254 0.24 16.17 -16.36
CA ASN A 254 0.03 14.95 -15.60
C ASN A 254 -0.80 15.25 -14.34
N ALA A 255 -1.65 14.33 -13.97
CA ALA A 255 -2.43 14.38 -12.75
C ALA A 255 -2.33 13.06 -11.97
N ILE A 256 -2.32 13.16 -10.66
CA ILE A 256 -2.49 12.03 -9.74
C ILE A 256 -3.95 12.04 -9.30
N VAL A 257 -4.68 11.01 -9.65
CA VAL A 257 -6.10 10.84 -9.32
C VAL A 257 -6.24 9.81 -8.23
N VAL A 258 -6.71 10.21 -7.06
CA VAL A 258 -7.01 9.31 -5.95
C VAL A 258 -8.42 8.77 -6.14
N THR A 259 -8.55 7.46 -6.21
CA THR A 259 -9.83 6.74 -6.38
C THR A 259 -10.31 6.07 -5.10
N GLU A 260 -9.42 5.79 -4.16
CA GLU A 260 -9.73 5.21 -2.86
C GLU A 260 -8.83 5.83 -1.78
N VAL A 261 -9.38 6.12 -0.61
CA VAL A 261 -8.63 6.62 0.55
C VAL A 261 -8.46 5.52 1.60
N PRO A 262 -7.41 5.57 2.42
CA PRO A 262 -7.24 4.62 3.51
C PRO A 262 -8.41 4.63 4.48
N TYR A 263 -8.66 3.48 5.11
CA TYR A 263 -9.75 3.33 6.09
C TYR A 263 -9.62 4.33 7.25
N GLN A 264 -10.76 4.90 7.66
CA GLN A 264 -10.89 5.92 8.72
C GLN A 264 -10.22 7.27 8.40
N VAL A 265 -9.83 7.52 7.16
CA VAL A 265 -9.34 8.83 6.74
C VAL A 265 -10.49 9.71 6.29
N ASN A 266 -10.54 10.93 6.81
CA ASN A 266 -11.43 11.98 6.33
C ASN A 266 -10.83 12.58 5.04
N LYS A 267 -11.61 12.54 3.95
CA LYS A 267 -11.18 13.01 2.64
C LYS A 267 -10.95 14.52 2.62
N ALA A 268 -11.85 15.30 3.19
CA ALA A 268 -11.75 16.77 3.24
C ALA A 268 -10.53 17.24 4.03
N ASP A 269 -10.29 16.66 5.22
CA ASP A 269 -9.11 16.97 6.03
C ASP A 269 -7.80 16.61 5.30
N MET A 270 -7.80 15.50 4.56
CA MET A 270 -6.64 15.09 3.75
C MET A 270 -6.35 16.12 2.64
N ILE A 271 -7.37 16.60 1.95
CA ILE A 271 -7.25 17.60 0.88
C ILE A 271 -6.75 18.93 1.46
N GLU A 272 -7.36 19.41 2.55
CA GLU A 272 -6.97 20.66 3.22
C GLU A 272 -5.52 20.60 3.69
N ARG A 273 -5.14 19.51 4.34
CA ARG A 273 -3.76 19.30 4.79
C ARG A 273 -2.77 19.26 3.62
N THR A 274 -3.15 18.67 2.51
CA THR A 274 -2.32 18.67 1.29
C THR A 274 -2.14 20.08 0.76
N ALA A 275 -3.19 20.89 0.71
CA ALA A 275 -3.12 22.27 0.26
C ALA A 275 -2.21 23.14 1.17
N GLU A 276 -2.23 22.92 2.49
CA GLU A 276 -1.30 23.56 3.43
C GLU A 276 0.15 23.19 3.12
N LEU A 277 0.43 21.88 2.93
CA LEU A 277 1.80 21.39 2.65
C LEU A 277 2.34 21.89 1.31
N VAL A 278 1.48 22.11 0.33
CA VAL A 278 1.84 22.76 -0.95
C VAL A 278 2.22 24.22 -0.73
N LYS A 279 1.48 24.98 0.10
CA LYS A 279 1.80 26.37 0.46
C LYS A 279 3.10 26.48 1.25
N GLU A 280 3.39 25.49 2.10
CA GLU A 280 4.63 25.37 2.87
C GLU A 280 5.82 24.87 2.04
N ASP A 281 5.66 24.62 0.74
CA ASP A 281 6.66 24.05 -0.19
C ASP A 281 7.24 22.70 0.24
N LYS A 282 6.49 21.95 1.06
CA LYS A 282 6.85 20.59 1.47
C LYS A 282 6.47 19.53 0.42
N ILE A 283 5.47 19.82 -0.40
CA ILE A 283 5.06 19.02 -1.56
C ILE A 283 5.10 19.92 -2.79
N PRO A 284 6.30 20.20 -3.34
CA PRO A 284 6.42 20.96 -4.58
C PRO A 284 5.87 20.12 -5.75
N GLY A 285 5.45 20.78 -6.81
CA GLY A 285 5.05 20.11 -8.05
C GLY A 285 3.54 19.97 -8.24
N ILE A 286 2.71 20.25 -7.26
CA ILE A 286 1.26 20.34 -7.42
C ILE A 286 0.89 21.73 -7.96
N TYR A 287 0.05 21.75 -9.00
CA TYR A 287 -0.50 22.96 -9.60
C TYR A 287 -1.86 23.30 -9.02
N GLU A 288 -2.78 22.34 -9.03
CA GLU A 288 -4.15 22.50 -8.54
C GLU A 288 -4.65 21.23 -7.86
N ILE A 289 -5.54 21.40 -6.89
CA ILE A 289 -6.20 20.31 -6.17
C ILE A 289 -7.71 20.47 -6.37
N ARG A 290 -8.37 19.43 -6.88
CA ARG A 290 -9.81 19.41 -7.08
C ARG A 290 -10.42 18.16 -6.48
N ASP A 291 -11.59 18.31 -5.85
CA ASP A 291 -12.45 17.21 -5.47
C ASP A 291 -13.56 17.08 -6.51
N GLU A 292 -13.50 16.02 -7.28
CA GLU A 292 -14.45 15.67 -8.34
C GLU A 292 -15.29 14.45 -7.95
N SER A 293 -15.32 14.12 -6.64
CA SER A 293 -16.08 12.97 -6.14
C SER A 293 -17.59 13.18 -6.35
N ASP A 294 -18.25 12.14 -6.83
CA ASP A 294 -19.68 12.14 -7.09
C ASP A 294 -20.35 10.81 -6.66
N ARG A 295 -21.52 10.50 -7.23
CA ARG A 295 -22.26 9.27 -6.95
C ARG A 295 -21.60 8.01 -7.53
N GLU A 296 -20.73 8.16 -8.51
CA GLU A 296 -20.01 7.06 -9.17
C GLU A 296 -18.79 6.64 -8.34
N GLY A 297 -18.26 7.54 -7.50
CA GLY A 297 -17.17 7.22 -6.61
C GLY A 297 -16.31 8.40 -6.16
N LEU A 298 -15.26 8.08 -5.44
CA LEU A 298 -14.26 9.03 -4.97
C LEU A 298 -13.32 9.39 -6.12
N ARG A 299 -13.11 10.69 -6.34
CA ARG A 299 -12.18 11.21 -7.33
C ARG A 299 -11.55 12.52 -6.82
N VAL A 300 -10.36 12.43 -6.24
CA VAL A 300 -9.57 13.60 -5.86
C VAL A 300 -8.42 13.75 -6.84
N VAL A 301 -8.34 14.89 -7.51
CA VAL A 301 -7.38 15.17 -8.57
C VAL A 301 -6.31 16.14 -8.08
N TYR A 302 -5.06 15.69 -8.14
CA TYR A 302 -3.87 16.51 -7.94
C TYR A 302 -3.24 16.77 -9.31
N GLU A 303 -3.53 17.91 -9.91
CA GLU A 303 -2.93 18.33 -11.18
C GLU A 303 -1.51 18.81 -10.94
N LEU A 304 -0.56 18.30 -11.73
CA LEU A 304 0.87 18.55 -11.52
C LEU A 304 1.37 19.72 -12.39
N LYS A 305 2.42 20.37 -11.94
CA LYS A 305 3.18 21.31 -12.77
C LYS A 305 3.89 20.54 -13.88
N ASN A 306 4.13 21.16 -15.04
CA ASN A 306 4.72 20.51 -16.22
C ASN A 306 6.13 19.95 -15.98
N ASP A 307 6.82 20.44 -14.98
CA ASP A 307 8.17 20.05 -14.58
C ASP A 307 8.21 19.09 -13.39
N ALA A 308 7.05 18.66 -12.89
CA ALA A 308 6.95 17.74 -11.77
C ALA A 308 6.98 16.29 -12.22
N ILE A 309 7.70 15.45 -11.47
CA ILE A 309 7.75 14.00 -11.70
C ILE A 309 6.62 13.37 -10.88
N PRO A 310 5.62 12.72 -11.52
CA PRO A 310 4.43 12.21 -10.82
C PRO A 310 4.73 11.29 -9.65
N ASN A 311 5.66 10.35 -9.82
CA ASN A 311 6.03 9.40 -8.76
C ASN A 311 6.68 10.07 -7.55
N VAL A 312 7.49 11.12 -7.76
CA VAL A 312 8.09 11.87 -6.65
C VAL A 312 7.03 12.61 -5.85
N VAL A 313 6.08 13.25 -6.53
CA VAL A 313 4.97 13.93 -5.86
C VAL A 313 4.09 12.92 -5.11
N LEU A 314 3.80 11.76 -5.70
CA LEU A 314 3.04 10.69 -5.05
C LEU A 314 3.72 10.20 -3.76
N ASN A 315 5.04 10.04 -3.78
CA ASN A 315 5.79 9.64 -2.59
C ASN A 315 5.77 10.70 -1.50
N LEU A 316 5.82 11.98 -1.87
CA LEU A 316 5.66 13.06 -0.91
C LEU A 316 4.25 13.10 -0.31
N LEU A 317 3.20 12.81 -1.12
CA LEU A 317 1.84 12.64 -0.64
C LEU A 317 1.74 11.49 0.36
N TYR A 318 2.29 10.32 0.07
CA TYR A 318 2.34 9.19 1.01
C TYR A 318 3.11 9.51 2.29
N LYS A 319 4.19 10.29 2.20
CA LYS A 319 5.03 10.63 3.35
C LYS A 319 4.41 11.66 4.28
N TYR A 320 3.72 12.66 3.76
CA TYR A 320 3.30 13.84 4.52
C TYR A 320 1.79 13.96 4.73
N THR A 321 0.98 13.14 4.04
CA THR A 321 -0.48 13.20 4.14
C THR A 321 -1.09 11.89 4.60
N ALA A 322 -2.38 11.89 4.90
CA ALA A 322 -3.14 10.70 5.26
C ALA A 322 -3.43 9.75 4.07
N LEU A 323 -2.91 10.04 2.86
CA LEU A 323 -2.97 9.12 1.72
C LEU A 323 -2.22 7.81 2.01
N GLN A 324 -1.25 7.82 2.92
CA GLN A 324 -0.70 6.67 3.59
C GLN A 324 -0.89 6.80 5.09
N THR A 325 -1.48 5.80 5.73
CA THR A 325 -1.65 5.73 7.18
C THR A 325 -1.31 4.34 7.69
N SER A 326 -1.26 4.18 9.01
CA SER A 326 -1.06 2.86 9.63
C SER A 326 -2.25 2.51 10.49
N PHE A 327 -2.80 1.31 10.29
CA PHE A 327 -3.82 0.71 11.13
C PHE A 327 -3.14 -0.23 12.13
N SER A 328 -3.14 0.17 13.40
CA SER A 328 -2.56 -0.65 14.48
C SER A 328 -3.60 -1.64 14.98
N ILE A 329 -3.46 -2.89 14.57
CA ILE A 329 -4.33 -3.99 15.01
C ILE A 329 -4.01 -4.33 16.45
N ASN A 330 -5.06 -4.47 17.27
CA ASN A 330 -5.01 -4.95 18.63
C ASN A 330 -6.31 -5.70 18.94
N ASN A 331 -6.28 -7.01 18.82
CA ASN A 331 -7.46 -7.88 18.90
C ASN A 331 -7.80 -8.20 20.36
N ILE A 332 -8.46 -7.30 21.04
CA ILE A 332 -8.96 -7.53 22.41
C ILE A 332 -10.48 -7.64 22.37
N ALA A 333 -11.02 -8.76 22.86
CA ALA A 333 -12.46 -8.97 23.01
C ALA A 333 -12.78 -9.67 24.34
N LEU A 334 -14.06 -9.69 24.70
CA LEU A 334 -14.53 -10.38 25.89
C LEU A 334 -14.76 -11.86 25.61
N VAL A 335 -14.05 -12.70 26.33
CA VAL A 335 -14.24 -14.16 26.36
C VAL A 335 -14.75 -14.54 27.75
N GLY A 336 -16.00 -15.02 27.84
CA GLY A 336 -16.62 -15.30 29.14
C GLY A 336 -16.64 -14.09 30.10
N GLY A 337 -16.84 -12.88 29.56
CA GLY A 337 -16.88 -11.62 30.33
C GLY A 337 -15.51 -11.08 30.75
N ARG A 338 -14.40 -11.67 30.28
CA ARG A 338 -13.01 -11.24 30.58
C ARG A 338 -12.31 -10.76 29.31
N PRO A 339 -11.62 -9.61 29.34
CA PRO A 339 -10.85 -9.15 28.19
C PRO A 339 -9.65 -10.07 27.93
N GLN A 340 -9.53 -10.52 26.69
CA GLN A 340 -8.41 -11.37 26.23
C GLN A 340 -7.90 -10.85 24.90
N GLN A 341 -6.60 -10.97 24.70
CA GLN A 341 -5.97 -10.77 23.39
C GLN A 341 -6.06 -12.05 22.60
N LEU A 342 -6.56 -11.95 21.36
CA LEU A 342 -6.92 -13.10 20.53
C LEU A 342 -6.12 -13.10 19.24
N ASN A 343 -5.58 -14.25 18.87
CA ASN A 343 -5.07 -14.50 17.53
C ASN A 343 -6.20 -14.90 16.57
N LEU A 344 -5.90 -15.11 15.30
CA LEU A 344 -6.89 -15.50 14.30
C LEU A 344 -7.63 -16.79 14.65
N LYS A 345 -6.89 -17.81 15.08
CA LYS A 345 -7.45 -19.12 15.44
C LYS A 345 -8.38 -19.01 16.66
N ASP A 346 -8.02 -18.21 17.65
CA ASP A 346 -8.85 -18.01 18.85
C ASP A 346 -10.20 -17.36 18.52
N ILE A 347 -10.22 -16.39 17.60
CA ILE A 347 -11.45 -15.72 17.16
C ILE A 347 -12.35 -16.74 16.44
N ILE A 348 -11.80 -17.52 15.52
CA ILE A 348 -12.53 -18.57 14.80
C ILE A 348 -13.06 -19.64 15.76
N TYR A 349 -12.21 -20.10 16.70
CA TYR A 349 -12.59 -21.07 17.72
C TYR A 349 -13.83 -20.61 18.50
N ASN A 350 -13.78 -19.41 19.09
CA ASN A 350 -14.88 -18.90 19.91
C ASN A 350 -16.18 -18.71 19.11
N PHE A 351 -16.07 -18.30 17.85
CA PHE A 351 -17.24 -18.19 16.97
C PHE A 351 -17.85 -19.58 16.68
N VAL A 352 -17.04 -20.58 16.36
CA VAL A 352 -17.51 -21.94 16.04
C VAL A 352 -18.15 -22.58 17.28
N GLU A 353 -17.55 -22.43 18.45
CA GLU A 353 -18.13 -22.94 19.71
C GLU A 353 -19.47 -22.24 20.04
N HIS A 354 -19.57 -20.94 19.83
CA HIS A 354 -20.84 -20.25 19.96
C HIS A 354 -21.89 -20.76 18.97
N ARG A 355 -21.53 -20.96 17.70
CA ARG A 355 -22.47 -21.56 16.72
C ARG A 355 -22.89 -22.97 17.12
N HIS A 356 -21.97 -23.77 17.64
CA HIS A 356 -22.27 -25.10 18.11
C HIS A 356 -23.27 -25.08 19.27
N ASP A 357 -23.11 -24.17 20.24
CA ASP A 357 -24.08 -23.99 21.33
C ASP A 357 -25.47 -23.54 20.82
N VAL A 358 -25.49 -22.56 19.91
CA VAL A 358 -26.73 -22.07 19.29
C VAL A 358 -27.46 -23.16 18.53
N VAL A 359 -26.77 -23.96 17.72
CA VAL A 359 -27.38 -25.08 16.98
C VAL A 359 -27.89 -26.15 17.93
N THR A 360 -27.16 -26.48 18.98
CA THR A 360 -27.57 -27.43 20.00
C THR A 360 -28.85 -26.98 20.69
N ARG A 361 -28.89 -25.76 21.22
CA ARG A 361 -30.08 -25.19 21.91
C ARG A 361 -31.27 -25.03 20.97
N ARG A 362 -31.05 -24.63 19.72
CA ARG A 362 -32.09 -24.59 18.70
C ARG A 362 -32.72 -25.97 18.49
N THR A 363 -31.89 -26.98 18.32
CA THR A 363 -32.33 -28.35 18.11
C THR A 363 -33.06 -28.89 19.33
N GLU A 364 -32.60 -28.62 20.54
CA GLU A 364 -33.31 -28.96 21.80
C GLU A 364 -34.71 -28.31 21.87
N TYR A 365 -34.79 -27.03 21.50
CA TYR A 365 -36.05 -26.29 21.48
C TYR A 365 -37.02 -26.88 20.46
N GLU A 366 -36.56 -27.14 19.23
CA GLU A 366 -37.34 -27.73 18.16
C GLU A 366 -37.77 -29.15 18.52
N LEU A 367 -36.90 -29.97 19.12
CA LEU A 367 -37.20 -31.29 19.62
C LEU A 367 -38.29 -31.25 20.71
N LYS A 368 -38.17 -30.33 21.67
CA LYS A 368 -39.18 -30.12 22.71
C LYS A 368 -40.53 -29.79 22.09
N LYS A 369 -40.57 -28.87 21.13
CA LYS A 369 -41.80 -28.47 20.43
C LYS A 369 -42.40 -29.64 19.59
N ALA A 370 -41.54 -30.36 18.89
CA ALA A 370 -41.95 -31.54 18.13
C ALA A 370 -42.51 -32.62 19.05
N LYS A 371 -41.88 -32.91 20.19
CA LYS A 371 -42.39 -33.87 21.19
C LYS A 371 -43.70 -33.41 21.83
N GLU A 372 -43.85 -32.11 22.17
CA GLU A 372 -45.09 -31.53 22.65
C GLU A 372 -46.22 -31.72 21.62
N ARG A 373 -45.95 -31.51 20.33
CA ARG A 373 -46.93 -31.72 19.24
C ARG A 373 -47.22 -33.18 18.98
N ALA A 374 -46.21 -34.03 18.96
CA ALA A 374 -46.36 -35.47 18.81
C ALA A 374 -47.23 -36.08 19.94
N HIS A 375 -47.03 -35.63 21.17
CA HIS A 375 -47.82 -36.06 22.32
C HIS A 375 -49.31 -35.75 22.13
N ILE A 376 -49.68 -34.58 21.63
CA ILE A 376 -51.04 -34.22 21.30
C ILE A 376 -51.60 -35.13 20.16
N LEU A 377 -50.84 -35.33 19.10
CA LEU A 377 -51.23 -36.18 17.96
C LEU A 377 -51.38 -37.63 18.37
N GLU A 378 -50.54 -38.15 19.27
CA GLU A 378 -50.67 -39.47 19.84
C GLU A 378 -52.03 -39.65 20.56
N GLY A 379 -52.46 -38.63 21.34
CA GLY A 379 -53.78 -38.60 21.93
C GLY A 379 -54.89 -38.65 20.90
N TYR A 380 -54.75 -37.90 19.83
CA TYR A 380 -55.72 -38.01 18.70
C TYR A 380 -55.72 -39.40 18.08
N MET A 381 -54.53 -39.98 17.81
CA MET A 381 -54.42 -41.32 17.22
C MET A 381 -55.12 -42.41 18.05
N LYS A 382 -55.04 -42.35 19.39
CA LYS A 382 -55.73 -43.25 20.28
C LYS A 382 -57.24 -43.21 20.12
N VAL A 383 -57.80 -41.99 19.97
CA VAL A 383 -59.24 -41.77 19.83
C VAL A 383 -59.73 -42.08 18.42
N ILE A 384 -58.96 -41.83 17.37
CA ILE A 384 -59.37 -42.05 15.97
C ILE A 384 -58.92 -43.40 15.42
N ALA A 385 -58.35 -44.27 16.22
CA ALA A 385 -57.79 -45.55 15.80
C ALA A 385 -58.85 -46.40 15.06
N THR A 386 -60.07 -46.41 15.55
CA THR A 386 -61.20 -47.07 14.93
C THR A 386 -62.50 -46.25 15.02
N GLN A 387 -63.49 -46.54 14.18
CA GLN A 387 -64.82 -45.87 14.25
C GLN A 387 -65.45 -46.00 15.65
N ASP A 388 -65.30 -47.17 16.27
CA ASP A 388 -65.81 -47.45 17.61
C ASP A 388 -65.21 -46.60 18.72
N THR A 389 -63.88 -46.37 18.65
CA THR A 389 -63.15 -45.44 19.63
C THR A 389 -63.56 -44.03 19.43
N LEU A 390 -63.76 -43.57 18.20
CA LEU A 390 -64.17 -42.22 17.88
C LEU A 390 -65.64 -41.99 18.41
N ASP A 391 -66.52 -42.90 18.17
CA ASP A 391 -67.90 -42.79 18.62
C ASP A 391 -68.05 -42.87 20.15
N LYS A 392 -67.20 -43.62 20.83
CA LYS A 392 -67.08 -43.57 22.29
C LYS A 392 -66.61 -42.24 22.80
N ALA A 393 -65.62 -41.69 22.23
CA ALA A 393 -65.12 -40.37 22.61
C ALA A 393 -66.18 -39.27 22.45
N ILE A 394 -66.87 -39.23 21.35
CA ILE A 394 -67.97 -38.33 21.08
C ILE A 394 -69.11 -38.55 22.09
N ALA A 395 -69.43 -39.78 22.43
CA ALA A 395 -70.47 -40.14 23.42
C ALA A 395 -70.08 -39.60 24.83
N ILE A 396 -68.82 -39.78 25.25
CA ILE A 396 -68.32 -39.25 26.53
C ILE A 396 -68.42 -37.74 26.55
N ILE A 397 -67.97 -37.04 25.53
CA ILE A 397 -68.04 -35.55 25.44
C ILE A 397 -69.49 -35.10 25.48
N ARG A 398 -70.40 -35.75 24.80
CA ARG A 398 -71.80 -35.33 24.68
C ARG A 398 -72.63 -35.61 25.93
N HIS A 399 -72.33 -36.67 26.72
CA HIS A 399 -73.06 -37.01 27.89
C HIS A 399 -72.51 -36.52 29.21
N SER A 400 -71.34 -35.87 29.17
CA SER A 400 -70.74 -35.25 30.37
C SER A 400 -71.47 -34.00 30.78
N ALA A 401 -71.54 -33.75 32.07
CA ALA A 401 -72.24 -32.60 32.63
C ALA A 401 -71.54 -31.26 32.47
N ASN A 402 -70.21 -31.29 32.33
CA ASN A 402 -69.34 -30.11 32.14
C ASN A 402 -68.03 -30.54 31.47
N PRO A 403 -67.23 -29.60 30.92
CA PRO A 403 -65.97 -29.91 30.26
C PRO A 403 -64.97 -30.68 31.12
N GLN A 404 -64.92 -30.40 32.43
CA GLN A 404 -64.03 -31.10 33.35
C GLN A 404 -64.37 -32.57 33.49
N ALA A 405 -65.68 -32.93 33.61
CA ALA A 405 -66.16 -34.31 33.67
C ALA A 405 -65.90 -35.04 32.33
N ALA A 406 -66.01 -34.34 31.19
CA ALA A 406 -65.61 -34.87 29.87
C ALA A 406 -64.14 -35.20 29.79
N LYS A 407 -63.29 -34.31 30.29
CA LYS A 407 -61.85 -34.47 30.36
C LYS A 407 -61.46 -35.70 31.19
N GLU A 408 -62.01 -35.82 32.40
CA GLU A 408 -61.79 -36.98 33.27
C GLU A 408 -62.30 -38.32 32.64
N GLY A 409 -63.45 -38.29 32.00
CA GLY A 409 -63.96 -39.44 31.25
C GLY A 409 -63.06 -39.87 30.10
N LEU A 410 -62.52 -38.94 29.31
CA LEU A 410 -61.61 -39.24 28.24
C LEU A 410 -60.27 -39.79 28.75
N ILE A 411 -59.76 -39.25 29.87
CA ILE A 411 -58.52 -39.72 30.53
C ILE A 411 -58.71 -41.20 30.97
N ALA A 412 -59.84 -41.49 31.63
CA ALA A 412 -60.10 -42.84 32.15
C ALA A 412 -60.28 -43.91 31.04
N GLU A 413 -60.98 -43.56 29.93
CA GLU A 413 -61.31 -44.53 28.88
C GLU A 413 -60.13 -44.78 27.96
N PHE A 414 -59.33 -43.74 27.60
CA PHE A 414 -58.28 -43.83 26.57
C PHE A 414 -56.86 -43.75 27.13
N GLU A 415 -56.69 -43.74 28.44
CA GLU A 415 -55.41 -43.56 29.13
C GLU A 415 -54.63 -42.34 28.58
N LEU A 416 -55.33 -41.22 28.52
CA LEU A 416 -54.77 -39.97 28.00
C LEU A 416 -54.15 -39.17 29.12
N SER A 417 -53.17 -38.31 28.75
CA SER A 417 -52.71 -37.27 29.63
C SER A 417 -53.75 -36.12 29.70
N GLU A 418 -53.62 -35.28 30.69
CA GLU A 418 -54.46 -34.10 30.86
C GLU A 418 -54.44 -33.16 29.66
N ILE A 419 -53.23 -32.98 29.06
CA ILE A 419 -52.97 -32.15 27.87
C ILE A 419 -53.64 -32.77 26.65
N GLN A 420 -53.52 -34.10 26.46
CA GLN A 420 -54.15 -34.82 25.35
C GLN A 420 -55.70 -34.75 25.42
N ALA A 421 -56.27 -34.95 26.59
CA ALA A 421 -57.71 -34.87 26.78
C ALA A 421 -58.22 -33.42 26.54
N GLN A 422 -57.50 -32.41 27.00
CA GLN A 422 -57.86 -31.02 26.73
C GLN A 422 -57.78 -30.71 25.21
N ALA A 423 -56.73 -31.14 24.51
CA ALA A 423 -56.60 -30.95 23.09
C ALA A 423 -57.72 -31.64 22.29
N ILE A 424 -58.21 -32.79 22.73
CA ILE A 424 -59.37 -33.47 22.12
C ILE A 424 -60.65 -32.67 22.29
N LEU A 425 -60.88 -32.09 23.50
CA LEU A 425 -62.03 -31.23 23.75
C LEU A 425 -62.02 -29.93 22.93
N ASP A 426 -60.82 -29.42 22.63
CA ASP A 426 -60.65 -28.20 21.82
C ASP A 426 -60.71 -28.51 20.32
N LEU A 427 -60.79 -29.81 19.92
CA LEU A 427 -60.84 -30.24 18.54
C LEU A 427 -62.16 -29.82 17.87
N ARG A 428 -62.07 -29.14 16.73
CA ARG A 428 -63.25 -28.74 15.97
C ARG A 428 -63.85 -29.98 15.28
N LEU A 429 -65.18 -30.13 15.31
CA LEU A 429 -65.92 -31.24 14.69
C LEU A 429 -65.59 -31.40 13.20
N ALA A 430 -65.26 -30.33 12.47
CA ALA A 430 -64.83 -30.37 11.08
C ALA A 430 -63.55 -31.20 10.86
N ARG A 431 -62.73 -31.41 11.84
CA ARG A 431 -61.50 -32.21 11.81
C ARG A 431 -61.70 -33.69 12.00
N LEU A 432 -62.96 -34.13 12.27
CA LEU A 432 -63.30 -35.52 12.43
C LEU A 432 -63.77 -36.17 11.11
N THR A 433 -63.61 -35.45 9.97
CA THR A 433 -63.95 -36.07 8.64
C THR A 433 -62.82 -36.98 8.19
N GLY A 434 -63.20 -38.07 7.40
CA GLY A 434 -62.23 -39.10 6.99
C GLY A 434 -60.95 -38.54 6.37
N MET A 435 -61.05 -37.53 5.49
CA MET A 435 -59.88 -36.85 4.87
C MET A 435 -59.01 -36.06 5.87
N GLU A 436 -59.56 -35.51 6.95
CA GLU A 436 -58.79 -34.80 7.98
C GLU A 436 -58.13 -35.77 8.97
N LEU A 437 -58.72 -36.96 9.16
CA LEU A 437 -58.12 -38.03 9.99
C LEU A 437 -56.84 -38.58 9.31
N ASP A 438 -56.85 -38.74 7.99
CA ASP A 438 -55.63 -39.15 7.24
C ASP A 438 -54.54 -38.08 7.37
N LYS A 439 -54.89 -36.82 7.29
CA LYS A 439 -53.89 -35.72 7.51
C LYS A 439 -53.30 -35.74 8.93
N ILE A 440 -54.04 -36.09 9.95
CA ILE A 440 -53.52 -36.23 11.32
C ILE A 440 -52.51 -37.37 11.41
N ARG A 441 -52.75 -38.49 10.71
CA ARG A 441 -51.81 -39.62 10.62
C ARG A 441 -50.53 -39.19 9.90
N ASP A 442 -50.67 -38.58 8.75
CA ASP A 442 -49.53 -38.10 7.96
C ASP A 442 -48.69 -37.10 8.77
N GLU A 443 -49.32 -36.11 9.46
CA GLU A 443 -48.64 -35.15 10.35
C GLU A 443 -47.91 -35.90 11.49
N TYR A 444 -48.50 -36.92 12.11
CA TYR A 444 -47.84 -37.69 13.16
C TYR A 444 -46.59 -38.41 12.63
N GLU A 445 -46.72 -39.10 11.48
CA GLU A 445 -45.58 -39.79 10.86
C GLU A 445 -44.45 -38.81 10.47
N GLU A 446 -44.78 -37.67 9.93
CA GLU A 446 -43.80 -36.62 9.61
C GLU A 446 -43.09 -36.08 10.86
N ILE A 447 -43.84 -35.78 11.92
CA ILE A 447 -43.24 -35.29 13.18
C ILE A 447 -42.36 -36.36 13.82
N MET A 448 -42.75 -37.65 13.76
CA MET A 448 -41.90 -38.74 14.28
C MET A 448 -40.57 -38.83 13.53
N LYS A 449 -40.58 -38.62 12.21
CA LYS A 449 -39.32 -38.50 11.41
C LYS A 449 -38.50 -37.29 11.82
N VAL A 450 -39.14 -36.15 12.03
CA VAL A 450 -38.48 -34.95 12.51
C VAL A 450 -37.86 -35.16 13.88
N ILE A 451 -38.57 -35.80 14.83
CA ILE A 451 -38.05 -36.13 16.15
C ILE A 451 -36.81 -37.02 16.06
N ALA A 452 -36.86 -38.07 15.25
CA ALA A 452 -35.74 -38.98 15.04
C ALA A 452 -34.51 -38.24 14.45
N ASP A 453 -34.73 -37.33 13.51
CA ASP A 453 -33.69 -36.51 12.90
C ASP A 453 -33.06 -35.52 13.92
N LEU A 454 -33.87 -34.84 14.72
CA LEU A 454 -33.42 -33.92 15.77
C LEU A 454 -32.65 -34.64 16.90
N GLU A 455 -33.09 -35.86 17.26
CA GLU A 455 -32.37 -36.68 18.24
C GLU A 455 -31.02 -37.17 17.69
N ASP A 456 -30.95 -37.51 16.42
CA ASP A 456 -29.69 -37.85 15.77
C ASP A 456 -28.75 -36.65 15.72
N ILE A 457 -29.24 -35.47 15.39
CA ILE A 457 -28.42 -34.21 15.41
C ILE A 457 -27.86 -33.97 16.81
N LEU A 458 -28.65 -34.15 17.87
CA LEU A 458 -28.19 -33.96 19.26
C LEU A 458 -27.19 -35.02 19.70
N SER A 459 -27.32 -36.24 19.24
CA SER A 459 -26.43 -37.35 19.60
C SER A 459 -25.09 -37.31 18.83
N ASN A 460 -25.07 -36.70 17.65
CA ASN A 460 -23.92 -36.70 16.74
C ASN A 460 -23.29 -35.27 16.61
N GLU A 461 -22.15 -35.08 17.24
CA GLU A 461 -21.40 -33.81 17.19
C GLU A 461 -20.96 -33.48 15.75
N GLY A 462 -20.49 -34.47 14.99
CA GLY A 462 -20.05 -34.26 13.60
C GLY A 462 -21.17 -33.71 12.72
N ARG A 463 -22.42 -34.18 12.93
CA ARG A 463 -23.58 -33.71 12.19
C ARG A 463 -23.93 -32.26 12.53
N ARG A 464 -23.74 -31.82 13.80
CA ARG A 464 -23.92 -30.42 14.19
C ARG A 464 -22.91 -29.51 13.49
N PHE A 465 -21.65 -29.94 13.35
CA PHE A 465 -20.64 -29.17 12.60
C PHE A 465 -20.94 -29.14 11.10
N GLU A 466 -21.47 -30.20 10.53
CA GLU A 466 -21.92 -30.21 9.14
C GLU A 466 -23.06 -29.20 8.91
N ILE A 467 -24.02 -29.10 9.84
CA ILE A 467 -25.08 -28.10 9.77
C ILE A 467 -24.50 -26.68 9.81
N ILE A 468 -23.57 -26.39 10.74
CA ILE A 468 -22.91 -25.10 10.84
C ILE A 468 -22.18 -24.76 9.53
N LYS A 469 -21.46 -25.71 8.96
CA LYS A 469 -20.75 -25.55 7.69
C LYS A 469 -21.70 -25.23 6.55
N ASN A 470 -22.82 -25.95 6.43
CA ASN A 470 -23.82 -25.71 5.40
C ASN A 470 -24.48 -24.34 5.55
N GLU A 471 -24.83 -23.91 6.76
CA GLU A 471 -25.36 -22.58 7.03
C GLU A 471 -24.37 -21.47 6.64
N LEU A 472 -23.08 -21.66 6.92
CA LEU A 472 -22.03 -20.70 6.53
C LEU A 472 -21.86 -20.64 5.01
N LEU A 473 -21.93 -21.78 4.31
CA LEU A 473 -21.85 -21.81 2.85
C LEU A 473 -23.06 -21.11 2.20
N GLU A 474 -24.28 -21.28 2.75
CA GLU A 474 -25.45 -20.51 2.31
C GLU A 474 -25.24 -18.98 2.49
N ILE A 475 -24.66 -18.56 3.60
CA ILE A 475 -24.35 -17.16 3.86
C ILE A 475 -23.31 -16.64 2.87
N LYS A 476 -22.29 -17.44 2.57
CA LYS A 476 -21.29 -17.12 1.54
C LYS A 476 -21.94 -16.92 0.18
N GLU A 477 -22.87 -17.79 -0.20
CA GLU A 477 -23.59 -17.68 -1.48
C GLU A 477 -24.49 -16.43 -1.54
N LYS A 478 -25.18 -16.10 -0.42
CA LYS A 478 -26.12 -14.99 -0.39
C LYS A 478 -25.47 -13.60 -0.26
N TYR A 479 -24.36 -13.49 0.46
CA TYR A 479 -23.77 -12.21 0.88
C TYR A 479 -22.28 -12.08 0.57
N GLY A 480 -21.64 -13.12 0.05
CA GLY A 480 -20.23 -13.10 -0.35
C GLY A 480 -20.02 -12.11 -1.47
N ASP A 481 -18.92 -11.39 -1.39
CA ASP A 481 -18.45 -10.41 -2.38
C ASP A 481 -16.95 -10.53 -2.59
N GLU A 482 -16.45 -9.83 -3.59
CA GLU A 482 -15.01 -9.75 -3.85
C GLU A 482 -14.31 -8.86 -2.82
N ARG A 483 -13.02 -9.12 -2.64
CA ARG A 483 -12.13 -8.32 -1.82
C ARG A 483 -12.05 -6.89 -2.37
N LYS A 484 -12.14 -5.89 -1.49
CA LYS A 484 -11.99 -4.47 -1.84
C LYS A 484 -10.55 -3.99 -1.72
N SER A 485 -9.83 -4.42 -0.67
CA SER A 485 -8.45 -3.99 -0.43
C SER A 485 -7.46 -4.83 -1.24
N GLU A 486 -6.59 -4.19 -2.00
CA GLU A 486 -5.46 -4.83 -2.69
C GLU A 486 -4.29 -5.06 -1.73
N ILE A 487 -3.41 -6.02 -2.05
CA ILE A 487 -2.24 -6.33 -1.22
C ILE A 487 -1.00 -6.15 -2.08
N ASP A 488 -0.11 -5.28 -1.62
CA ASP A 488 1.22 -5.11 -2.18
C ASP A 488 2.25 -5.78 -1.27
N TYR A 489 2.75 -6.93 -1.70
CA TYR A 489 3.73 -7.73 -0.95
C TYR A 489 5.15 -7.14 -0.99
N SER A 490 5.43 -6.14 -1.84
CA SER A 490 6.76 -5.55 -2.02
C SER A 490 7.19 -4.66 -0.85
N GLY A 491 6.36 -4.48 0.16
CA GLY A 491 6.53 -3.58 1.29
C GLY A 491 7.76 -3.82 2.15
N GLY A 492 8.90 -3.30 1.68
CA GLY A 492 10.00 -2.82 2.52
C GLY A 492 9.92 -1.29 2.60
N GLU A 493 10.84 -0.62 3.30
CA GLU A 493 10.96 0.85 3.18
C GLU A 493 11.24 1.17 1.71
N MET A 494 10.18 1.52 0.97
CA MET A 494 10.31 1.91 -0.43
C MET A 494 11.17 3.16 -0.50
N SER A 495 12.37 3.00 -1.02
CA SER A 495 13.15 4.15 -1.45
C SER A 495 12.53 4.68 -2.75
N ILE A 496 12.69 5.97 -3.01
CA ILE A 496 12.28 6.58 -4.29
C ILE A 496 12.92 5.83 -5.47
N GLU A 497 14.04 5.17 -5.23
CA GLU A 497 14.80 4.35 -6.18
C GLU A 497 14.04 3.11 -6.66
N ASP A 498 13.20 2.50 -5.82
CA ASP A 498 12.43 1.29 -6.18
C ASP A 498 11.27 1.57 -7.14
N ILE A 499 10.93 2.84 -7.32
CA ILE A 499 9.78 3.26 -8.14
C ILE A 499 10.20 3.74 -9.52
N ILE A 500 11.42 4.26 -9.64
CA ILE A 500 11.94 4.81 -10.88
C ILE A 500 12.75 3.72 -11.61
N PRO A 501 12.40 3.38 -12.87
CA PRO A 501 13.20 2.45 -13.65
C PRO A 501 14.67 2.90 -13.72
N ASN A 502 15.60 1.96 -13.52
CA ASN A 502 17.03 2.26 -13.58
C ASN A 502 17.52 2.27 -15.03
N GLU A 503 16.98 3.20 -15.82
CA GLU A 503 17.31 3.34 -17.24
C GLU A 503 18.61 4.10 -17.45
N GLN A 504 19.27 3.83 -18.57
CA GLN A 504 20.42 4.59 -19.00
C GLN A 504 19.99 5.93 -19.58
N VAL A 505 20.59 7.00 -19.09
CA VAL A 505 20.31 8.37 -19.50
C VAL A 505 21.59 9.12 -19.85
N VAL A 506 21.46 10.10 -20.72
CA VAL A 506 22.52 11.05 -21.04
C VAL A 506 22.19 12.38 -20.36
N LEU A 507 23.05 12.81 -19.49
CA LEU A 507 23.01 14.14 -18.89
C LEU A 507 23.75 15.10 -19.80
N THR A 508 23.11 16.18 -20.18
CA THR A 508 23.74 17.25 -20.97
C THR A 508 23.75 18.54 -20.14
N ILE A 509 24.91 19.20 -20.14
CA ILE A 509 25.11 20.42 -19.36
C ILE A 509 25.69 21.47 -20.29
N SER A 510 25.07 22.65 -20.32
CA SER A 510 25.53 23.76 -21.13
C SER A 510 26.52 24.65 -20.38
N HIS A 511 27.27 25.47 -21.12
CA HIS A 511 28.20 26.45 -20.56
C HIS A 511 27.53 27.46 -19.62
N ALA A 512 26.30 27.82 -19.87
CA ALA A 512 25.51 28.69 -19.00
C ALA A 512 24.90 27.94 -17.76
N GLY A 513 25.20 26.63 -17.58
CA GLY A 513 24.78 25.84 -16.44
C GLY A 513 23.36 25.30 -16.53
N TYR A 514 22.80 25.10 -17.72
CA TYR A 514 21.54 24.37 -17.90
C TYR A 514 21.79 22.87 -17.96
N ILE A 515 21.05 22.10 -17.22
CA ILE A 515 21.16 20.65 -17.14
C ILE A 515 19.84 19.98 -17.49
N LYS A 516 19.87 18.86 -18.19
CA LYS A 516 18.76 17.94 -18.42
C LYS A 516 19.26 16.50 -18.50
N ARG A 517 18.36 15.56 -18.32
CA ARG A 517 18.56 14.15 -18.67
C ARG A 517 17.68 13.78 -19.86
N THR A 518 18.20 12.92 -20.72
CA THR A 518 17.50 12.39 -21.90
C THR A 518 17.78 10.90 -21.95
N LEU A 519 16.79 10.08 -22.29
CA LEU A 519 16.98 8.63 -22.43
C LEU A 519 18.06 8.35 -23.51
N LEU A 520 18.95 7.39 -23.23
CA LEU A 520 20.03 7.06 -24.16
C LEU A 520 19.46 6.53 -25.49
N SER A 521 18.34 5.81 -25.45
CA SER A 521 17.63 5.29 -26.63
C SER A 521 17.17 6.36 -27.64
N GLU A 522 17.05 7.63 -27.22
CA GLU A 522 16.73 8.72 -28.14
C GLU A 522 17.90 9.09 -29.09
N TYR A 523 19.14 8.64 -28.82
CA TYR A 523 20.33 8.96 -29.63
C TYR A 523 20.64 7.80 -30.59
N LYS A 524 20.36 7.98 -31.89
CA LYS A 524 20.68 6.99 -32.93
C LYS A 524 22.20 6.86 -33.14
N VAL A 525 22.68 5.64 -33.32
CA VAL A 525 24.07 5.35 -33.68
C VAL A 525 24.34 5.83 -35.13
N GLN A 526 25.51 6.43 -35.39
CA GLN A 526 25.96 6.88 -36.72
C GLN A 526 27.42 6.53 -36.93
N SER A 527 27.76 6.13 -38.17
CA SER A 527 29.14 5.86 -38.55
C SER A 527 30.00 7.13 -38.53
N ARG A 528 31.32 6.96 -38.43
CA ARG A 528 32.28 8.06 -38.46
C ARG A 528 32.12 8.92 -39.73
N GLY A 529 32.26 10.25 -39.56
CA GLY A 529 32.12 11.20 -40.67
C GLY A 529 30.68 11.61 -40.98
N GLY A 530 29.71 11.17 -40.19
CA GLY A 530 28.31 11.61 -40.24
C GLY A 530 28.15 13.12 -39.95
N VAL A 531 26.99 13.67 -40.32
CA VAL A 531 26.66 15.11 -40.10
C VAL A 531 26.19 15.37 -38.66
N GLY A 532 25.80 14.31 -37.92
CA GLY A 532 25.26 14.39 -36.56
C GLY A 532 23.80 14.87 -36.45
N ASN A 533 23.21 14.69 -35.29
CA ASN A 533 21.86 15.13 -34.96
C ASN A 533 21.89 16.26 -33.92
N LYS A 534 20.88 17.09 -33.89
CA LYS A 534 20.80 18.20 -32.92
C LYS A 534 20.54 17.65 -31.53
N ALA A 535 21.45 17.82 -30.58
CA ALA A 535 21.39 17.30 -29.21
C ALA A 535 20.73 18.27 -28.22
N ALA A 536 20.71 19.55 -28.50
CA ALA A 536 20.03 20.57 -27.68
C ALA A 536 19.80 21.86 -28.49
N THR A 537 18.81 22.64 -28.05
CA THR A 537 18.64 24.03 -28.48
C THR A 537 19.16 24.93 -27.36
N THR A 538 20.27 25.60 -27.63
CA THR A 538 20.86 26.55 -26.68
C THR A 538 20.35 27.96 -26.95
N ARG A 539 20.57 28.89 -26.02
CA ARG A 539 20.39 30.34 -26.24
C ARG A 539 21.53 30.87 -27.13
N ASP A 540 21.32 32.04 -27.74
CA ASP A 540 22.41 32.72 -28.43
C ASP A 540 23.55 32.90 -27.42
N GLU A 541 24.76 32.46 -27.80
CA GLU A 541 26.01 32.46 -26.99
C GLU A 541 26.18 31.31 -25.96
N ASP A 542 25.22 30.36 -25.81
CA ASP A 542 25.35 29.17 -24.96
C ASP A 542 25.65 27.92 -25.82
N PHE A 543 26.44 26.99 -25.30
CA PHE A 543 26.79 25.75 -25.98
C PHE A 543 26.88 24.60 -24.98
N LEU A 544 26.77 23.37 -25.45
CA LEU A 544 26.93 22.18 -24.63
C LEU A 544 28.40 22.00 -24.26
N GLU A 545 28.69 21.98 -22.95
CA GLU A 545 30.05 21.86 -22.44
C GLU A 545 30.34 20.44 -21.94
N TYR A 546 29.35 19.75 -21.33
CA TYR A 546 29.53 18.41 -20.79
C TYR A 546 28.40 17.46 -21.17
N ILE A 547 28.79 16.20 -21.41
CA ILE A 547 27.92 15.04 -21.58
C ILE A 547 28.36 13.96 -20.59
N VAL A 548 27.42 13.40 -19.82
CA VAL A 548 27.69 12.33 -18.88
C VAL A 548 26.64 11.23 -19.07
N SER A 549 27.08 10.01 -19.33
CA SER A 549 26.21 8.82 -19.30
C SER A 549 26.04 8.36 -17.86
N ALA A 550 24.81 8.09 -17.44
CA ALA A 550 24.47 7.68 -16.08
C ALA A 550 23.21 6.80 -16.09
N THR A 551 22.92 6.16 -14.95
CA THR A 551 21.62 5.51 -14.71
C THR A 551 20.82 6.30 -13.67
N ASN A 552 19.49 6.17 -13.71
CA ASN A 552 18.59 6.96 -12.89
C ASN A 552 18.88 6.87 -11.36
N HIS A 553 19.32 5.72 -10.87
CA HIS A 553 19.55 5.50 -9.44
C HIS A 553 20.92 5.97 -8.93
N GLN A 554 21.83 6.35 -9.81
CA GLN A 554 23.16 6.84 -9.42
C GLN A 554 23.12 8.23 -8.79
N TYR A 555 24.12 8.54 -8.00
CA TYR A 555 24.38 9.91 -7.55
C TYR A 555 25.25 10.65 -8.54
N MET A 556 24.92 11.91 -8.76
CA MET A 556 25.78 12.86 -9.41
C MET A 556 26.41 13.78 -8.37
N MET A 557 27.72 13.79 -8.34
CA MET A 557 28.52 14.75 -7.54
C MET A 557 28.97 15.87 -8.47
N PHE A 558 28.73 17.09 -8.04
CA PHE A 558 29.06 18.31 -8.78
C PHE A 558 30.21 19.03 -8.07
N PHE A 559 31.31 19.16 -8.75
CA PHE A 559 32.48 19.87 -8.23
C PHE A 559 32.57 21.26 -8.87
N THR A 560 32.70 22.29 -8.05
CA THR A 560 32.70 23.66 -8.56
C THR A 560 34.11 24.18 -8.76
N GLU A 561 34.20 25.23 -9.56
CA GLU A 561 35.44 25.97 -9.84
C GLU A 561 36.15 26.41 -8.58
N LYS A 562 35.39 26.84 -7.56
CA LYS A 562 35.90 27.25 -6.24
C LYS A 562 36.20 26.09 -5.30
N GLY A 563 36.06 24.84 -5.74
CA GLY A 563 36.44 23.65 -4.99
C GLY A 563 35.40 23.13 -4.01
N LYS A 564 34.11 23.41 -4.20
CA LYS A 564 32.99 22.79 -3.45
C LYS A 564 32.47 21.58 -4.17
N CYS A 565 31.82 20.69 -3.42
CA CYS A 565 31.13 19.50 -3.90
C CYS A 565 29.66 19.51 -3.44
N TYR A 566 28.73 19.26 -4.37
CA TYR A 566 27.29 19.10 -4.17
C TYR A 566 26.82 17.74 -4.72
N TRP A 567 25.62 17.29 -4.34
CA TRP A 567 25.07 16.01 -4.77
C TRP A 567 23.61 16.14 -5.25
N LEU A 568 23.25 15.36 -6.26
CA LEU A 568 21.88 15.06 -6.69
C LEU A 568 21.77 13.59 -7.09
N ARG A 569 20.59 13.02 -6.93
CA ARG A 569 20.24 11.79 -7.63
C ARG A 569 19.99 12.10 -9.10
N VAL A 570 20.38 11.19 -10.00
CA VAL A 570 20.18 11.39 -11.44
C VAL A 570 18.69 11.59 -11.78
N PHE A 571 17.79 10.87 -11.14
CA PHE A 571 16.35 11.03 -11.35
C PHE A 571 15.77 12.38 -10.88
N GLU A 572 16.48 13.12 -10.02
CA GLU A 572 16.09 14.47 -9.60
C GLU A 572 16.41 15.51 -10.69
N ILE A 573 17.22 15.15 -11.67
CA ILE A 573 17.54 16.02 -12.81
C ILE A 573 16.37 15.99 -13.80
N PRO A 574 15.83 17.14 -14.24
CA PRO A 574 14.68 17.20 -15.13
C PRO A 574 14.88 16.44 -16.42
N GLU A 575 13.90 15.64 -16.80
CA GLU A 575 13.83 14.97 -18.08
C GLU A 575 13.49 15.97 -19.19
N GLY A 576 14.09 15.82 -20.34
CA GLY A 576 13.85 16.67 -21.48
C GLY A 576 14.17 15.98 -22.78
N SER A 577 13.38 16.24 -23.84
CA SER A 577 13.68 15.78 -25.18
C SER A 577 15.03 16.30 -25.65
N LYS A 578 15.60 15.71 -26.73
CA LYS A 578 16.87 16.14 -27.33
C LYS A 578 16.97 17.65 -27.53
N THR A 579 15.88 18.30 -27.95
CA THR A 579 15.85 19.72 -28.28
C THR A 579 15.50 20.64 -27.10
N ALA A 580 15.10 20.10 -25.94
CA ALA A 580 14.80 20.90 -24.76
C ALA A 580 16.04 21.63 -24.22
N LYS A 581 15.83 22.81 -23.66
CA LYS A 581 16.92 23.65 -23.09
C LYS A 581 17.46 23.16 -21.75
N GLY A 582 16.71 22.32 -21.04
CA GLY A 582 17.02 21.91 -19.66
C GLY A 582 16.67 22.98 -18.61
N ARG A 583 17.11 22.77 -17.39
CA ARG A 583 16.88 23.64 -16.23
C ARG A 583 18.21 24.15 -15.67
N ALA A 584 18.25 25.39 -15.18
CA ALA A 584 19.46 25.91 -14.57
C ALA A 584 19.84 25.11 -13.32
N VAL A 585 21.09 24.67 -13.22
CA VAL A 585 21.61 23.88 -12.09
C VAL A 585 21.42 24.63 -10.74
N GLN A 586 21.47 25.95 -10.75
CA GLN A 586 21.19 26.76 -9.57
C GLN A 586 19.81 26.60 -8.97
N ASN A 587 18.84 26.07 -9.74
CA ASN A 587 17.52 25.75 -9.26
C ASN A 587 17.43 24.32 -8.68
N LEU A 588 18.46 23.51 -8.84
CA LEU A 588 18.52 22.12 -8.38
C LEU A 588 19.46 21.94 -7.18
N ILE A 589 20.54 22.71 -7.13
CA ILE A 589 21.52 22.69 -6.03
C ILE A 589 21.78 24.13 -5.53
N ASN A 590 22.08 24.23 -4.24
CA ASN A 590 22.31 25.54 -3.60
C ASN A 590 23.74 26.05 -3.84
N ILE A 591 24.09 26.30 -5.13
CA ILE A 591 25.39 26.81 -5.55
C ILE A 591 25.46 28.36 -5.41
N GLU A 592 26.61 28.89 -5.08
CA GLU A 592 26.84 30.35 -5.03
C GLU A 592 26.67 30.99 -6.43
N PRO A 593 26.10 32.21 -6.54
CA PRO A 593 25.79 32.82 -7.84
C PRO A 593 26.99 33.04 -8.74
N ASP A 594 28.17 33.17 -8.17
CA ASP A 594 29.46 33.47 -8.85
C ASP A 594 30.37 32.25 -8.98
N ASP A 595 29.87 31.04 -8.63
CA ASP A 595 30.59 29.80 -8.79
C ASP A 595 30.04 28.99 -10.00
N LYS A 596 30.87 28.17 -10.61
CA LYS A 596 30.54 27.35 -11.76
C LYS A 596 30.90 25.88 -11.51
N ILE A 597 30.12 24.99 -12.03
CA ILE A 597 30.45 23.55 -11.99
C ILE A 597 31.49 23.25 -13.06
N LYS A 598 32.53 22.53 -12.67
CA LYS A 598 33.65 22.16 -13.54
C LYS A 598 33.84 20.66 -13.71
N ALA A 599 33.38 19.87 -12.76
CA ALA A 599 33.54 18.43 -12.85
C ALA A 599 32.32 17.70 -12.32
N TYR A 600 32.08 16.56 -12.89
CA TYR A 600 30.96 15.71 -12.61
C TYR A 600 31.45 14.29 -12.35
N ILE A 601 31.05 13.70 -11.24
CA ILE A 601 31.32 12.31 -10.93
C ILE A 601 30.01 11.60 -10.73
N ARG A 602 29.75 10.56 -11.52
CA ARG A 602 28.70 9.59 -11.17
C ARG A 602 29.24 8.60 -10.14
N THR A 603 28.46 8.27 -9.16
CA THR A 603 28.81 7.30 -8.14
C THR A 603 27.58 6.45 -7.80
N ASN A 604 27.82 5.24 -7.34
CA ASN A 604 26.79 4.31 -6.90
C ASN A 604 26.25 4.72 -5.52
N ASP A 605 25.80 3.78 -4.70
CA ASP A 605 25.26 4.08 -3.39
C ASP A 605 26.33 4.58 -2.41
N LEU A 606 26.16 5.80 -1.91
CA LEU A 606 27.03 6.41 -0.90
C LEU A 606 26.80 5.86 0.52
N LYS A 607 25.80 5.02 0.72
CA LYS A 607 25.54 4.34 2.01
C LYS A 607 26.30 3.03 2.15
N ASP A 608 26.78 2.47 1.05
CA ASP A 608 27.60 1.27 1.03
C ASP A 608 28.99 1.58 1.62
N VAL A 609 29.22 1.11 2.85
CA VAL A 609 30.46 1.39 3.62
C VAL A 609 31.70 0.79 2.94
N ASP A 610 31.59 -0.41 2.37
CA ASP A 610 32.70 -1.08 1.71
C ASP A 610 33.06 -0.36 0.41
N TYR A 611 32.05 0.04 -0.36
CA TYR A 611 32.24 0.83 -1.58
C TYR A 611 32.93 2.17 -1.30
N VAL A 612 32.42 2.98 -0.36
CA VAL A 612 32.97 4.32 -0.11
C VAL A 612 34.37 4.30 0.50
N ASN A 613 34.73 3.23 1.23
CA ASN A 613 36.08 3.06 1.80
C ASN A 613 37.09 2.50 0.77
N SER A 614 36.62 1.82 -0.26
CA SER A 614 37.50 1.30 -1.34
C SER A 614 37.80 2.30 -2.44
N MET A 615 37.08 3.44 -2.50
CA MET A 615 37.15 4.39 -3.60
C MET A 615 37.75 5.72 -3.15
N TYR A 616 38.36 6.40 -4.13
CA TYR A 616 38.95 7.74 -3.95
C TYR A 616 38.46 8.69 -5.03
N VAL A 617 38.44 9.99 -4.71
CA VAL A 617 38.21 11.07 -5.65
C VAL A 617 39.56 11.74 -5.92
N VAL A 618 39.99 11.70 -7.15
CA VAL A 618 41.17 12.38 -7.65
C VAL A 618 40.74 13.63 -8.39
N MET A 619 41.34 14.76 -8.07
CA MET A 619 41.01 16.06 -8.64
C MET A 619 42.26 16.70 -9.25
N VAL A 620 42.09 17.39 -10.37
CA VAL A 620 43.14 18.13 -11.03
C VAL A 620 42.74 19.58 -11.28
N THR A 621 43.64 20.51 -11.08
CA THR A 621 43.42 21.92 -11.38
C THR A 621 44.00 22.31 -12.75
N LYS A 622 43.55 23.46 -13.25
CA LYS A 622 44.00 24.00 -14.52
C LYS A 622 45.51 24.22 -14.57
N ASN A 623 46.11 24.63 -13.42
CA ASN A 623 47.55 24.85 -13.31
C ASN A 623 48.35 23.58 -12.94
N GLY A 624 47.73 22.38 -13.06
CA GLY A 624 48.42 21.11 -12.97
C GLY A 624 48.65 20.63 -11.52
N VAL A 625 47.91 21.12 -10.53
CA VAL A 625 47.89 20.57 -9.17
C VAL A 625 46.96 19.35 -9.14
N ILE A 626 47.37 18.31 -8.45
CA ILE A 626 46.58 17.07 -8.30
C ILE A 626 46.35 16.77 -6.82
N LYS A 627 45.17 16.25 -6.50
CA LYS A 627 44.78 15.88 -5.13
C LYS A 627 43.98 14.58 -5.13
N LYS A 628 44.18 13.75 -4.12
CA LYS A 628 43.42 12.52 -3.88
C LYS A 628 42.76 12.55 -2.50
N THR A 629 41.49 12.21 -2.40
CA THR A 629 40.70 12.16 -1.15
C THR A 629 39.82 10.90 -1.14
N SER A 630 39.66 10.24 -0.01
CA SER A 630 38.75 9.08 0.13
C SER A 630 37.30 9.47 -0.19
N LEU A 631 36.56 8.60 -0.87
CA LEU A 631 35.16 8.82 -1.16
C LEU A 631 34.31 8.88 0.11
N GLU A 632 34.72 8.18 1.19
CA GLU A 632 34.05 8.27 2.51
C GLU A 632 33.93 9.72 2.96
N ALA A 633 34.92 10.57 2.72
CA ALA A 633 34.86 11.98 3.05
C ALA A 633 33.68 12.73 2.38
N TYR A 634 33.07 12.16 1.34
CA TYR A 634 31.94 12.70 0.59
C TYR A 634 30.63 11.88 0.76
N SER A 635 30.65 10.84 1.61
CA SER A 635 29.50 9.91 1.77
C SER A 635 28.26 10.54 2.44
N ARG A 636 28.39 11.74 3.00
CA ARG A 636 27.31 12.45 3.71
C ARG A 636 26.90 13.71 2.96
N PRO A 637 25.95 13.60 2.01
CA PRO A 637 25.42 14.73 1.26
C PRO A 637 24.91 15.86 2.17
N ARG A 638 25.20 17.11 1.79
CA ARG A 638 24.67 18.30 2.47
C ARG A 638 24.11 19.27 1.44
N VAL A 639 22.98 19.88 1.74
CA VAL A 639 22.29 20.83 0.85
C VAL A 639 23.18 22.00 0.46
N ASN A 640 24.01 22.51 1.39
CA ASN A 640 24.92 23.64 1.15
C ASN A 640 26.30 23.20 0.60
N GLY A 641 26.43 21.95 0.18
CA GLY A 641 27.70 21.40 -0.29
C GLY A 641 28.78 21.28 0.79
N VAL A 642 29.95 20.79 0.40
CA VAL A 642 31.14 20.68 1.26
C VAL A 642 32.38 21.14 0.48
N ASN A 643 33.40 21.61 1.19
CA ASN A 643 34.69 21.90 0.57
C ASN A 643 35.34 20.59 0.09
N ALA A 644 35.74 20.54 -1.16
CA ALA A 644 36.40 19.39 -1.79
C ALA A 644 37.90 19.57 -1.94
N ILE A 645 38.37 20.78 -2.27
CA ILE A 645 39.74 21.16 -2.43
C ILE A 645 39.88 22.64 -2.10
N GLU A 646 41.02 23.07 -1.55
CA GLU A 646 41.40 24.48 -1.41
C GLU A 646 42.09 24.94 -2.69
N ILE A 647 41.49 25.90 -3.38
CA ILE A 647 41.98 26.45 -4.66
C ILE A 647 42.77 27.72 -4.40
N ARG A 648 43.95 27.92 -5.06
CA ARG A 648 44.75 29.15 -5.03
C ARG A 648 44.07 30.23 -5.87
N GLU A 649 44.39 31.53 -5.58
CA GLU A 649 43.71 32.68 -6.21
C GLU A 649 43.76 32.67 -7.75
N ASP A 650 44.85 32.17 -8.37
CA ASP A 650 45.04 32.14 -9.83
C ASP A 650 44.78 30.74 -10.46
N ASP A 651 44.14 29.83 -9.73
CA ASP A 651 43.87 28.48 -10.21
C ASP A 651 42.38 28.14 -10.18
N GLN A 652 41.99 27.09 -10.84
CA GLN A 652 40.60 26.61 -10.94
C GLN A 652 40.59 25.09 -10.92
N LEU A 653 39.59 24.48 -10.25
CA LEU A 653 39.33 23.07 -10.42
C LEU A 653 38.91 22.82 -11.88
N LEU A 654 39.52 21.84 -12.51
CA LEU A 654 39.22 21.47 -13.89
C LEU A 654 38.44 20.18 -13.96
N GLU A 655 38.88 19.15 -13.27
CA GLU A 655 38.29 17.81 -13.37
C GLU A 655 38.41 17.06 -12.04
N ALA A 656 37.46 16.13 -11.84
CA ALA A 656 37.47 15.19 -10.74
C ALA A 656 37.07 13.80 -11.28
N ARG A 657 37.72 12.75 -10.80
CA ARG A 657 37.48 11.35 -11.21
C ARG A 657 37.46 10.44 -10.01
N LEU A 658 36.67 9.37 -10.11
CA LEU A 658 36.61 8.29 -9.12
C LEU A 658 37.66 7.22 -9.47
N THR A 659 38.33 6.67 -8.46
CA THR A 659 39.38 5.65 -8.63
C THR A 659 39.43 4.69 -7.44
N THR A 660 39.99 3.50 -7.69
CA THR A 660 40.18 2.44 -6.69
C THR A 660 41.45 2.60 -5.85
N GLY A 661 42.34 3.52 -6.21
CA GLY A 661 43.60 3.75 -5.49
C GLY A 661 44.83 3.06 -6.09
N GLU A 662 44.65 2.13 -7.01
CA GLU A 662 45.70 1.31 -7.66
C GLU A 662 45.88 1.59 -9.15
N SER A 663 45.21 2.63 -9.65
CA SER A 663 45.15 2.96 -11.06
C SER A 663 46.36 3.74 -11.55
N GLU A 664 46.45 3.96 -12.83
CA GLU A 664 47.39 4.89 -13.43
C GLU A 664 46.69 6.20 -13.81
N ILE A 665 47.30 7.33 -13.46
CA ILE A 665 46.79 8.66 -13.76
C ILE A 665 47.51 9.21 -14.99
N MET A 666 46.69 9.75 -15.92
CA MET A 666 47.21 10.48 -17.06
C MET A 666 46.61 11.87 -17.12
N ILE A 667 47.44 12.90 -17.25
CA ILE A 667 47.04 14.31 -17.35
C ILE A 667 47.50 14.85 -18.70
N ALA A 668 46.54 15.40 -19.45
CA ALA A 668 46.84 15.98 -20.77
C ALA A 668 46.78 17.54 -20.75
N THR A 669 47.62 18.15 -21.61
CA THR A 669 47.67 19.60 -21.75
C THR A 669 47.16 20.04 -23.12
N LYS A 670 46.78 21.29 -23.22
CA LYS A 670 46.23 21.95 -24.38
C LYS A 670 47.19 21.92 -25.58
N ASN A 671 48.48 21.98 -25.31
CA ASN A 671 49.54 21.92 -26.35
C ASN A 671 49.93 20.49 -26.72
N GLY A 672 49.06 19.49 -26.41
CA GLY A 672 49.16 18.11 -26.90
C GLY A 672 50.19 17.24 -26.19
N LYS A 673 50.55 17.57 -24.95
CA LYS A 673 51.37 16.69 -24.07
C LYS A 673 50.50 15.91 -23.07
N CYS A 674 51.02 14.76 -22.66
CA CYS A 674 50.40 13.91 -21.65
C CYS A 674 51.47 13.32 -20.72
N ILE A 675 51.22 13.31 -19.42
CA ILE A 675 52.04 12.62 -18.42
C ILE A 675 51.29 11.42 -17.89
N ARG A 676 52.00 10.29 -17.65
CA ARG A 676 51.49 9.07 -17.06
C ARG A 676 52.27 8.70 -15.81
N PHE A 677 51.63 8.44 -14.69
CA PHE A 677 52.24 8.00 -13.45
C PHE A 677 51.29 7.19 -12.58
N PRO A 678 51.81 6.26 -11.73
CA PRO A 678 50.95 5.46 -10.82
C PRO A 678 50.25 6.33 -9.78
N GLU A 679 49.01 6.05 -9.48
CA GLU A 679 48.18 6.74 -8.52
C GLU A 679 48.79 6.76 -7.10
N GLU A 680 49.54 5.70 -6.71
CA GLU A 680 50.23 5.62 -5.41
C GLU A 680 51.17 6.79 -5.12
N LYS A 681 51.64 7.48 -6.18
CA LYS A 681 52.47 8.68 -6.04
C LYS A 681 51.67 9.87 -5.53
N VAL A 682 50.38 9.80 -5.48
CA VAL A 682 49.48 10.82 -4.91
C VAL A 682 48.85 10.24 -3.63
N ARG A 683 49.37 10.66 -2.46
CA ARG A 683 48.80 10.23 -1.20
C ARG A 683 47.42 10.83 -0.97
N ALA A 684 46.54 10.09 -0.31
CA ALA A 684 45.22 10.57 0.09
C ALA A 684 45.36 11.63 1.21
N VAL A 685 44.60 12.71 1.07
CA VAL A 685 44.58 13.84 2.01
C VAL A 685 43.16 14.33 2.27
N GLY A 686 42.96 15.08 3.34
CA GLY A 686 41.63 15.59 3.72
C GLY A 686 41.08 16.63 2.71
N ARG A 687 39.74 16.83 2.73
CA ARG A 687 38.99 17.70 1.78
C ARG A 687 39.50 19.13 1.69
N THR A 688 40.04 19.73 2.76
CA THR A 688 40.51 21.11 2.83
C THR A 688 41.98 21.33 2.45
N SER A 689 42.62 20.33 1.84
CA SER A 689 44.04 20.44 1.40
C SER A 689 44.13 20.97 -0.04
N ILE A 690 45.20 21.60 -0.40
CA ILE A 690 45.49 22.14 -1.73
C ILE A 690 45.89 21.06 -2.72
N GLY A 691 46.62 20.06 -2.31
CA GLY A 691 47.16 18.99 -3.18
C GLY A 691 48.65 19.16 -3.51
N VAL A 692 49.11 18.48 -4.54
CA VAL A 692 50.53 18.42 -4.95
C VAL A 692 50.68 18.62 -6.46
N ARG A 693 51.88 18.95 -6.95
CA ARG A 693 52.14 19.14 -8.41
C ARG A 693 51.95 17.80 -9.16
N GLY A 694 51.04 17.76 -10.13
CA GLY A 694 50.75 16.61 -11.03
C GLY A 694 51.61 16.65 -12.29
N ILE A 695 51.62 17.79 -12.97
CA ILE A 695 52.38 18.03 -14.20
C ILE A 695 53.09 19.39 -14.13
N THR A 696 54.21 19.55 -14.83
CA THR A 696 54.84 20.86 -15.04
C THR A 696 54.42 21.36 -16.41
N LEU A 697 53.75 22.50 -16.44
CA LEU A 697 53.26 23.15 -17.64
C LEU A 697 54.37 24.01 -18.30
N GLU A 698 54.31 24.15 -19.63
CA GLU A 698 55.10 25.10 -20.39
C GLU A 698 54.41 26.48 -20.41
N ASP A 699 55.09 27.49 -20.87
CA ASP A 699 54.54 28.86 -20.94
C ASP A 699 53.26 28.87 -21.81
N ASN A 700 52.16 29.45 -21.31
CA ASN A 700 50.88 29.52 -21.98
C ASN A 700 50.21 28.13 -22.24
N ASP A 701 50.56 27.08 -21.51
CA ASP A 701 49.91 25.78 -21.55
C ASP A 701 49.01 25.66 -20.32
N GLU A 702 47.95 24.83 -20.45
CA GLU A 702 47.00 24.50 -19.38
C GLU A 702 46.59 23.05 -19.46
N VAL A 703 46.24 22.47 -18.31
CA VAL A 703 45.64 21.13 -18.29
C VAL A 703 44.24 21.19 -18.92
N ILE A 704 43.91 20.19 -19.77
CA ILE A 704 42.60 20.08 -20.43
C ILE A 704 41.78 18.92 -19.92
N GLY A 705 42.35 17.95 -19.21
CA GLY A 705 41.66 16.79 -18.69
C GLY A 705 42.60 15.80 -18.05
N MET A 706 42.00 14.87 -17.34
CA MET A 706 42.63 13.78 -16.62
C MET A 706 41.87 12.49 -16.89
N ILE A 707 42.57 11.37 -17.13
CA ILE A 707 42.00 10.03 -17.16
C ILE A 707 42.65 9.14 -16.13
N ILE A 708 41.86 8.12 -15.73
CA ILE A 708 42.28 7.05 -14.83
C ILE A 708 42.26 5.77 -15.67
N ALA A 709 43.40 5.12 -15.81
CA ALA A 709 43.56 3.86 -16.55
C ALA A 709 43.64 2.71 -15.54
N ASN A 710 42.72 1.75 -15.63
CA ASN A 710 42.60 0.60 -14.73
C ASN A 710 43.05 -0.72 -15.41
N ASP A 711 42.69 -0.93 -16.67
CA ASP A 711 43.01 -2.12 -17.47
C ASP A 711 43.88 -1.71 -18.68
N LEU A 712 45.18 -1.83 -18.50
CA LEU A 712 46.16 -1.36 -19.50
C LEU A 712 46.13 -2.15 -20.81
N GLU A 713 45.61 -3.38 -20.80
CA GLU A 713 45.55 -4.24 -21.99
C GLU A 713 44.30 -3.94 -22.86
N LYS A 714 43.20 -3.59 -22.23
CA LYS A 714 41.93 -3.35 -22.91
C LYS A 714 41.67 -1.87 -23.20
N GLU A 715 42.17 -0.99 -22.35
CA GLU A 715 41.94 0.44 -22.47
C GLU A 715 42.91 1.12 -23.43
N SER A 716 42.43 2.12 -24.13
CA SER A 716 43.21 3.00 -24.99
C SER A 716 42.89 4.46 -24.70
N VAL A 717 43.86 5.32 -24.94
CA VAL A 717 43.75 6.77 -24.74
C VAL A 717 43.16 7.40 -26.01
N LEU A 718 41.93 7.90 -25.91
CA LEU A 718 41.33 8.70 -26.97
C LEU A 718 41.65 10.18 -26.73
N VAL A 719 42.12 10.85 -27.76
CA VAL A 719 42.35 12.32 -27.74
C VAL A 719 41.59 12.98 -28.88
N VAL A 720 41.00 14.13 -28.62
CA VAL A 720 40.21 14.88 -29.59
C VAL A 720 40.62 16.33 -29.56
N SER A 721 40.75 16.92 -30.77
CA SER A 721 41.14 18.32 -30.98
C SER A 721 39.95 19.21 -31.35
N GLU A 722 40.09 20.51 -31.21
CA GLU A 722 39.06 21.53 -31.45
C GLU A 722 38.47 21.46 -32.89
N LYS A 723 39.24 21.07 -33.90
CA LYS A 723 38.78 20.95 -35.30
C LYS A 723 38.26 19.58 -35.71
N GLY A 724 37.91 18.74 -34.73
CA GLY A 724 37.24 17.46 -34.96
C GLY A 724 38.15 16.31 -35.39
N TYR A 725 39.46 16.44 -35.20
CA TYR A 725 40.42 15.37 -35.36
C TYR A 725 40.63 14.64 -34.05
N GLY A 726 40.76 13.35 -34.11
CA GLY A 726 41.03 12.53 -32.95
C GLY A 726 41.67 11.20 -33.32
N LYS A 727 42.16 10.54 -32.31
CA LYS A 727 42.71 9.17 -32.43
C LYS A 727 42.69 8.47 -31.11
N ARG A 728 42.78 7.16 -31.14
CA ARG A 728 43.07 6.37 -29.95
C ARG A 728 44.48 5.79 -30.02
N THR A 729 45.15 5.71 -28.89
CA THR A 729 46.53 5.24 -28.73
C THR A 729 46.58 4.26 -27.58
N ALA A 730 47.34 3.17 -27.67
CA ALA A 730 47.53 2.23 -26.58
C ALA A 730 48.12 2.92 -25.34
N VAL A 731 47.63 2.59 -24.15
CA VAL A 731 48.14 3.16 -22.90
C VAL A 731 49.63 2.88 -22.73
N GLU A 732 50.10 1.73 -23.18
CA GLU A 732 51.52 1.33 -23.12
C GLU A 732 52.45 2.22 -23.91
N ASP A 733 52.00 2.89 -24.97
CA ASP A 733 52.79 3.85 -25.73
C ASP A 733 53.24 5.07 -24.88
N TYR A 734 52.61 5.29 -23.74
CA TYR A 734 53.01 6.36 -22.81
C TYR A 734 53.88 5.78 -21.72
N ARG A 735 55.13 6.21 -21.66
CA ARG A 735 56.06 5.79 -20.61
C ARG A 735 55.62 6.22 -19.24
N VAL A 736 55.68 5.33 -18.26
CA VAL A 736 55.43 5.65 -16.84
C VAL A 736 56.53 6.56 -16.32
N THR A 737 56.16 7.64 -15.64
CA THR A 737 57.06 8.64 -15.08
C THR A 737 56.68 8.94 -13.63
N ASN A 738 57.50 9.78 -12.96
CA ASN A 738 57.08 10.38 -11.69
C ASN A 738 56.16 11.58 -11.95
N ARG A 739 55.20 11.84 -11.03
CA ARG A 739 54.38 13.04 -11.09
C ARG A 739 55.22 14.29 -11.12
N GLY A 740 54.70 15.37 -11.71
CA GLY A 740 55.36 16.66 -11.78
C GLY A 740 56.34 16.77 -12.96
N GLY A 741 56.46 15.76 -13.85
CA GLY A 741 57.24 15.85 -15.09
C GLY A 741 56.55 16.72 -16.18
N LYS A 742 57.24 16.93 -17.35
CA LYS A 742 56.71 17.72 -18.46
C LYS A 742 55.81 16.91 -19.42
N GLY A 743 55.71 15.58 -19.26
CA GLY A 743 54.91 14.70 -20.11
C GLY A 743 55.57 14.39 -21.46
N VAL A 744 54.83 13.66 -22.34
CA VAL A 744 55.24 13.26 -23.70
C VAL A 744 54.20 13.72 -24.70
N ILE A 745 54.54 13.86 -25.99
CA ILE A 745 53.58 14.26 -27.04
C ILE A 745 52.49 13.19 -27.14
N THR A 746 51.22 13.56 -27.06
CA THR A 746 50.03 12.72 -27.26
C THR A 746 49.32 12.96 -28.58
N LEU A 747 49.29 14.20 -29.06
CA LEU A 747 48.79 14.60 -30.37
C LEU A 747 49.73 15.59 -31.02
N ASN A 748 50.04 15.40 -32.30
CA ASN A 748 50.82 16.36 -33.06
C ASN A 748 49.90 17.57 -33.44
N ILE A 749 50.05 18.67 -32.73
CA ILE A 749 49.27 19.89 -32.92
C ILE A 749 49.76 20.64 -34.17
N THR A 750 48.83 20.91 -35.06
CA THR A 750 49.05 21.66 -36.33
C THR A 750 47.87 22.61 -36.57
N GLU A 751 48.02 23.51 -37.54
CA GLU A 751 46.89 24.37 -37.95
C GLU A 751 45.65 23.58 -38.42
N LYS A 752 45.85 22.34 -38.93
CA LYS A 752 44.78 21.44 -39.39
C LYS A 752 44.01 20.84 -38.24
N THR A 753 44.69 20.41 -37.19
CA THR A 753 44.08 19.74 -36.05
C THR A 753 43.52 20.74 -35.05
N GLY A 754 44.12 21.88 -34.89
CA GLY A 754 43.84 22.78 -33.75
C GLY A 754 44.42 22.20 -32.45
N LYS A 755 44.17 22.88 -31.34
CA LYS A 755 44.63 22.50 -29.97
C LYS A 755 43.84 21.29 -29.43
N LEU A 756 44.43 20.57 -28.48
CA LEU A 756 43.78 19.48 -27.80
C LEU A 756 42.71 20.01 -26.85
N ILE A 757 41.54 19.37 -26.84
CA ILE A 757 40.40 19.76 -26.03
C ILE A 757 39.88 18.69 -25.09
N ALA A 758 40.06 17.40 -25.44
CA ALA A 758 39.58 16.28 -24.66
C ALA A 758 40.53 15.09 -24.65
N ILE A 759 40.58 14.39 -23.51
CA ILE A 759 41.23 13.13 -23.33
C ILE A 759 40.25 12.18 -22.62
N GLN A 760 40.09 10.95 -23.13
CA GLN A 760 39.22 9.92 -22.55
C GLN A 760 39.92 8.56 -22.57
N ASN A 761 39.64 7.69 -21.62
CA ASN A 761 39.99 6.28 -21.67
C ASN A 761 38.81 5.48 -22.26
N VAL A 762 39.08 4.68 -23.26
CA VAL A 762 38.06 3.95 -24.04
C VAL A 762 38.46 2.50 -24.30
N THR A 763 37.46 1.64 -24.44
CA THR A 763 37.59 0.24 -24.87
C THR A 763 36.88 0.02 -26.21
N ASP A 764 37.00 -1.14 -26.83
CA ASP A 764 36.30 -1.47 -28.08
C ASP A 764 34.77 -1.57 -27.91
N GLU A 765 34.30 -1.85 -26.67
CA GLU A 765 32.89 -1.98 -26.38
C GLU A 765 32.18 -0.63 -26.12
N ASP A 766 32.94 0.46 -26.10
CA ASP A 766 32.40 1.79 -25.76
C ASP A 766 31.85 2.48 -27.04
N GLY A 767 30.81 3.31 -26.78
CA GLY A 767 30.37 4.34 -27.71
C GLY A 767 31.01 5.69 -27.39
N LEU A 768 31.11 6.54 -28.40
CA LEU A 768 31.61 7.89 -28.30
C LEU A 768 30.54 8.89 -28.73
N MET A 769 30.24 9.86 -27.85
CA MET A 769 29.41 11.00 -28.21
C MET A 769 30.25 12.27 -28.30
N ILE A 770 30.19 12.95 -29.44
CA ILE A 770 30.92 14.20 -29.71
C ILE A 770 29.91 15.30 -30.03
N ILE A 771 30.03 16.45 -29.37
CA ILE A 771 29.17 17.61 -29.62
C ILE A 771 30.01 18.82 -29.97
N ASN A 772 29.56 19.56 -30.98
CA ASN A 772 30.15 20.83 -31.38
C ASN A 772 29.48 22.03 -30.65
N LYS A 773 30.09 23.25 -30.75
CA LYS A 773 29.56 24.46 -30.10
C LYS A 773 28.19 24.88 -30.63
N SER A 774 27.83 24.49 -31.86
CA SER A 774 26.48 24.75 -32.41
C SER A 774 25.41 23.73 -31.96
N GLY A 775 25.74 22.81 -31.09
CA GLY A 775 24.79 21.83 -30.50
C GLY A 775 24.51 20.59 -31.40
N VAL A 776 25.30 20.34 -32.44
CA VAL A 776 25.19 19.12 -33.24
C VAL A 776 25.97 17.99 -32.60
N ALA A 777 25.35 16.84 -32.38
CA ALA A 777 25.96 15.66 -31.78
C ALA A 777 26.04 14.50 -32.77
N ILE A 778 27.11 13.73 -32.64
CA ILE A 778 27.29 12.43 -33.31
C ILE A 778 27.59 11.35 -32.28
N ARG A 779 26.99 10.17 -32.46
CA ARG A 779 27.32 8.96 -31.70
C ARG A 779 27.99 7.95 -32.65
N MET A 780 29.08 7.35 -32.23
CA MET A 780 29.82 6.36 -33.02
C MET A 780 30.42 5.30 -32.11
N ALA A 781 30.65 4.09 -32.61
CA ALA A 781 31.36 3.04 -31.90
C ALA A 781 32.86 3.34 -31.85
N VAL A 782 33.51 3.07 -30.71
CA VAL A 782 34.97 3.21 -30.57
C VAL A 782 35.71 2.16 -31.38
N GLU A 783 35.14 0.99 -31.58
CA GLU A 783 35.68 -0.10 -32.43
C GLU A 783 36.02 0.37 -33.84
N GLU A 784 35.24 1.31 -34.40
CA GLU A 784 35.53 1.90 -35.73
C GLU A 784 36.84 2.70 -35.78
N LEU A 785 37.42 3.07 -34.64
CA LEU A 785 38.64 3.84 -34.51
C LEU A 785 39.84 2.91 -34.33
N ARG A 786 40.67 2.80 -35.35
CA ARG A 786 41.93 2.04 -35.23
C ARG A 786 42.89 2.68 -34.24
N VAL A 787 43.65 1.85 -33.53
CA VAL A 787 44.72 2.28 -32.62
C VAL A 787 45.88 2.85 -33.44
N MET A 788 46.41 4.00 -33.07
CA MET A 788 47.45 4.75 -33.78
C MET A 788 48.53 5.21 -32.80
N GLY A 789 49.75 5.30 -33.26
CA GLY A 789 50.87 5.81 -32.44
C GLY A 789 50.67 7.26 -31.97
N ARG A 790 51.18 7.57 -30.76
CA ARG A 790 50.96 8.84 -30.07
C ARG A 790 51.43 10.12 -30.80
N ASN A 791 52.43 10.06 -31.67
CA ASN A 791 52.96 11.23 -32.38
C ASN A 791 52.33 11.37 -33.78
N THR A 792 51.04 11.17 -33.95
CA THR A 792 50.29 11.36 -35.17
C THR A 792 49.24 12.46 -35.06
N GLN A 793 48.67 12.90 -36.18
CA GLN A 793 47.63 13.95 -36.21
C GLN A 793 46.21 13.40 -36.02
N GLY A 794 46.05 12.07 -35.99
CA GLY A 794 44.74 11.41 -35.90
C GLY A 794 43.94 11.41 -37.20
N VAL A 795 42.67 11.00 -37.12
CA VAL A 795 41.67 10.98 -38.18
C VAL A 795 40.55 11.96 -37.93
N LYS A 796 39.79 12.31 -38.93
CA LYS A 796 38.63 13.18 -38.76
C LYS A 796 37.47 12.37 -38.19
N LEU A 797 36.97 12.74 -37.04
CA LEU A 797 35.88 12.08 -36.33
C LEU A 797 34.50 12.65 -36.70
N ILE A 798 34.43 13.96 -36.93
CA ILE A 798 33.19 14.67 -37.28
C ILE A 798 33.46 15.72 -38.34
N ASN A 799 32.54 15.94 -39.27
CA ASN A 799 32.58 16.99 -40.26
C ASN A 799 31.96 18.27 -39.70
N LEU A 800 32.81 19.20 -39.31
CA LEU A 800 32.40 20.53 -38.82
C LEU A 800 32.11 21.48 -39.99
N LYS A 801 31.07 22.29 -39.89
CA LYS A 801 30.68 23.29 -40.90
C LYS A 801 31.24 24.68 -40.48
N GLY A 802 31.92 25.34 -41.48
CA GLY A 802 32.43 26.69 -41.25
C GLY A 802 33.55 26.73 -40.21
N SER A 803 33.45 27.65 -39.24
CA SER A 803 34.38 27.87 -38.15
C SER A 803 33.96 27.19 -36.83
N ASP A 804 33.06 26.18 -36.90
CA ASP A 804 32.59 25.49 -35.73
C ASP A 804 33.69 24.62 -35.09
N GLU A 805 33.60 24.42 -33.79
CA GLU A 805 34.57 23.71 -32.99
C GLU A 805 33.87 22.65 -32.10
N ILE A 806 34.62 21.64 -31.67
CA ILE A 806 34.11 20.65 -30.71
C ILE A 806 33.95 21.34 -29.36
N ALA A 807 32.78 21.15 -28.72
CA ALA A 807 32.48 21.63 -27.40
C ALA A 807 32.73 20.57 -26.31
N ALA A 808 32.27 19.33 -26.52
CA ALA A 808 32.38 18.25 -25.53
C ALA A 808 32.54 16.87 -26.20
N VAL A 809 33.19 15.96 -25.48
CA VAL A 809 33.38 14.55 -25.88
C VAL A 809 33.10 13.69 -24.66
N ALA A 810 32.20 12.73 -24.78
CA ALA A 810 31.84 11.82 -23.71
C ALA A 810 31.84 10.35 -24.18
N LYS A 811 32.24 9.48 -23.28
CA LYS A 811 32.09 8.03 -23.42
C LYS A 811 30.67 7.61 -23.06
N VAL A 812 30.06 6.75 -23.85
CA VAL A 812 28.73 6.16 -23.63
C VAL A 812 28.80 4.66 -23.78
N GLU A 813 27.97 3.92 -23.04
CA GLU A 813 27.87 2.48 -23.20
C GLU A 813 27.07 2.13 -24.46
N MET A 814 27.46 1.07 -25.20
CA MET A 814 26.72 0.56 -26.34
C MET A 814 25.80 -0.56 -25.87
N ASP A 815 24.47 -0.40 -26.04
CA ASP A 815 23.49 -1.47 -25.82
C ASP A 815 23.50 -2.44 -27.02
N LYS A 816 23.98 -3.66 -26.81
CA LYS A 816 23.99 -4.73 -27.85
C LYS A 816 22.60 -5.25 -28.18
N ASP A 817 21.63 -5.10 -27.27
CA ASP A 817 20.26 -5.63 -27.45
C ASP A 817 19.39 -4.82 -28.43
N VAL A 818 19.81 -3.62 -28.81
CA VAL A 818 19.08 -2.78 -29.79
C VAL A 818 19.52 -3.04 -31.24
N GLU A 819 20.73 -3.50 -31.46
CA GLU A 819 21.25 -3.82 -32.80
C GLU A 819 20.62 -5.10 -33.38
N ASP A 820 20.39 -6.13 -32.54
CA ASP A 820 19.75 -7.39 -32.97
C ASP A 820 18.25 -7.22 -33.31
N ALA A 821 17.57 -6.18 -32.74
CA ALA A 821 16.17 -5.88 -33.05
C ALA A 821 16.00 -5.06 -34.35
N GLU A 822 16.96 -4.22 -34.73
CA GLU A 822 16.91 -3.44 -35.96
C GLU A 822 17.35 -4.28 -37.19
N GLU A 823 18.31 -5.23 -37.07
CA GLU A 823 18.63 -6.17 -38.15
C GLU A 823 17.46 -7.12 -38.46
N GLN A 824 16.69 -7.56 -37.47
CA GLN A 824 15.50 -8.40 -37.70
C GLN A 824 14.34 -7.64 -38.35
N THR A 825 14.23 -6.31 -38.18
CA THR A 825 13.22 -5.49 -38.85
C THR A 825 13.59 -5.12 -40.29
N GLU A 826 14.89 -4.95 -40.64
CA GLU A 826 15.32 -4.70 -42.01
C GLU A 826 15.31 -5.97 -42.86
N GLU A 827 15.55 -7.17 -42.32
CA GLU A 827 15.36 -8.43 -43.04
C GLU A 827 13.86 -8.76 -43.25
N GLY A 828 12.95 -8.32 -42.35
CA GLY A 828 11.49 -8.49 -42.49
C GLY A 828 10.88 -7.60 -43.60
N GLU A 829 11.37 -6.38 -43.79
CA GLU A 829 10.85 -5.47 -44.82
C GLU A 829 11.37 -5.79 -46.23
N ASN A 830 12.49 -6.45 -46.36
CA ASN A 830 13.02 -6.88 -47.70
C ASN A 830 12.38 -8.18 -48.21
N THR A 831 11.69 -8.95 -47.40
CA THR A 831 10.97 -10.17 -47.83
C THR A 831 9.52 -9.94 -48.24
N GLU A 832 8.88 -8.85 -47.84
CA GLU A 832 7.48 -8.52 -48.22
C GLU A 832 7.38 -7.77 -49.57
N ASN A 833 8.49 -7.22 -50.09
CA ASN A 833 8.46 -6.49 -51.38
C ASN A 833 8.76 -7.34 -52.63
N THR A 834 8.89 -8.66 -52.51
CA THR A 834 9.19 -9.55 -53.65
C THR A 834 8.05 -10.49 -54.08
N GLU A 835 6.89 -10.48 -53.41
CA GLU A 835 5.77 -11.37 -53.78
C GLU A 835 4.56 -10.69 -54.45
N ASN A 836 4.61 -9.40 -54.81
CA ASN A 836 3.48 -8.73 -55.48
C ASN A 836 3.77 -8.23 -56.91
N VAL A 837 4.54 -8.98 -57.72
CA VAL A 837 4.55 -8.79 -59.20
C VAL A 837 4.50 -10.15 -59.86
N SER A 838 3.31 -10.80 -59.86
CA SER A 838 2.88 -11.71 -60.95
C SER A 838 1.50 -12.28 -60.61
N GLU A 839 0.46 -11.54 -60.98
CA GLU A 839 -0.77 -11.99 -61.68
C GLU A 839 -1.72 -10.79 -61.89
#